data_d0a06e2e7c4dcb409259e7e71dcdee82
#
_entry.id   d0a06e2e7c4dcb409259e7e71dcdee82
#
_cell.length_a   1.000
_cell.length_b   1.000
_cell.length_c   1.000
_cell.angle_alpha   90.00
_cell.angle_beta   90.00
_cell.angle_gamma   90.00
#
_symmetry.space_group_name_H-M   'P 1'
#
loop_
_entity.id
_entity.type
_entity.pdbx_description
1 polymer ?
#
loop_
_entity_poly.entity_id
_entity_poly.type
_entity_poly.pdbx_seq_one_letter_code
_entity_poly.pdbx_strand_id
1 'polypeptide(L)'
;MSTYTQTHSPLAITTPLGKDILLLTGFRGREAISQLFNFQVDLLAERKNEIHFDRIIGENVTVETGLANEKKRYFNGLVKRFSQGARDEVFVHYRAELVPKFWLLKKKFRSRIFQHLSVPDILRQVLQGLDVTYEISETYYQRDYCVQYRESDFNFASRLMEEEGIYYFFNHGNATHQLILSDAPIQHPDLSGQSNVIYEEVSGGVRNDMRITYWEKSQELRSGEYTLWDHSFQLPNKNLEAKRKTIDSIVVGEVTHKLSVGSNDQLEIYEFPGNYAERFDGIDRNGAARPNDLQKVLPDGERTVRIRMEEEAVGSLEIAGESNCGNFVAGHKFKLERHFDANGSYLLTRVEHDARLEGNYRTSQAAGFNYQNRFCCIPVTLPYRPQRVTRKPAIAGIQTATVTGPQGEEIFCDKYGRVKVQFHWDREGKKDADSSCWLRVAQVWAGKGWGAFFWPRIGHEVVVVFEEGDPDQPLIIGSVYNAENMPWFGLPANKQLAGFKSASVRGWAHKNYNGIVFNDEKGKEHLSIHSEHNLSLNSENDKMVHAGRHKGERVGIANVLTVGNLIPGGGSGGGEFDEGDAWPHPPPQGIVGINSVVTYGDNFQVACPVNHQLAVGNNFQLCINPFGLAAGVPGMQVPEFMQTFLGSGMGGNMQFTVGTSAQFTLGQSFEISIGPPKIEIHQGYDAHAPVNALCGILAGIAVLYVVGYALIPTYSSNPSADKAVNQHNEQAGDRDRTVTSLAYQLVVDALLTAILTAECALDHVDWLGDDMLKRLFKADVSIYQLYAAPSVKAPVGVTPGWWQNWGALSFGSLGVLAAAEAEILIPDLAEG
;
A
#
# COMPACT_ATOMS: atom_id res chain seq x y z
N MET A 1 -5.02 -59.12 -40.55
CA MET A 1 -6.38 -58.86 -40.05
C MET A 1 -6.43 -59.37 -38.60
N SER A 2 -7.03 -58.65 -37.70
CA SER A 2 -7.25 -59.10 -36.30
C SER A 2 -8.18 -60.34 -36.32
N THR A 3 -7.87 -61.33 -35.51
CA THR A 3 -8.69 -62.54 -35.39
C THR A 3 -9.95 -62.29 -34.61
N TYR A 4 -9.91 -61.27 -33.75
CA TYR A 4 -10.97 -60.85 -32.85
C TYR A 4 -11.49 -59.48 -33.18
N THR A 5 -12.81 -59.24 -33.03
CA THR A 5 -13.44 -58.01 -33.44
C THR A 5 -14.43 -57.48 -32.40
N GLN A 6 -14.58 -56.18 -32.34
CA GLN A 6 -15.58 -55.45 -31.48
C GLN A 6 -16.84 -55.07 -32.27
N THR A 7 -16.99 -55.48 -33.53
CA THR A 7 -18.03 -54.98 -34.45
C THR A 7 -19.48 -55.11 -33.91
N HIS A 8 -19.75 -56.10 -33.12
CA HIS A 8 -21.08 -56.34 -32.49
C HIS A 8 -20.99 -56.30 -30.92
N SER A 9 -19.87 -55.77 -30.41
CA SER A 9 -19.72 -55.68 -28.95
C SER A 9 -20.55 -54.51 -28.41
N PRO A 10 -21.29 -54.67 -27.30
CA PRO A 10 -21.99 -53.59 -26.64
C PRO A 10 -21.02 -52.56 -25.98
N LEU A 11 -19.74 -52.91 -25.87
CA LEU A 11 -18.68 -52.08 -25.40
C LEU A 11 -17.50 -52.15 -26.39
N ALA A 12 -17.09 -51.00 -26.98
CA ALA A 12 -16.03 -50.98 -27.98
C ALA A 12 -15.16 -49.76 -27.81
N ILE A 13 -13.94 -49.80 -28.40
CA ILE A 13 -13.01 -48.65 -28.42
C ILE A 13 -12.50 -48.38 -29.80
N THR A 14 -12.43 -47.12 -30.15
CA THR A 14 -11.76 -46.62 -31.36
C THR A 14 -10.44 -45.97 -30.99
N THR A 15 -9.35 -46.39 -31.58
CA THR A 15 -8.01 -45.88 -31.29
C THR A 15 -7.27 -45.49 -32.60
N PRO A 16 -6.25 -44.63 -32.59
CA PRO A 16 -5.41 -44.34 -33.76
C PRO A 16 -4.56 -45.49 -34.23
N LEU A 17 -4.42 -46.58 -33.47
CA LEU A 17 -3.67 -47.78 -33.85
C LEU A 17 -4.39 -48.62 -34.92
N GLY A 18 -5.66 -48.35 -35.13
CA GLY A 18 -6.48 -49.03 -36.13
C GLY A 18 -7.58 -49.89 -35.54
N LYS A 19 -8.47 -50.35 -36.39
CA LYS A 19 -9.67 -51.15 -36.03
C LYS A 19 -9.23 -52.46 -35.41
N ASP A 20 -9.82 -52.83 -34.26
CA ASP A 20 -9.66 -54.07 -33.54
C ASP A 20 -8.20 -54.43 -33.13
N ILE A 21 -7.25 -53.48 -33.18
CA ILE A 21 -5.89 -53.68 -32.64
C ILE A 21 -5.93 -53.78 -31.11
N LEU A 22 -6.72 -52.91 -30.47
CA LEU A 22 -7.04 -52.95 -29.06
C LEU A 22 -8.52 -53.27 -28.90
N LEU A 23 -8.83 -54.24 -28.05
CA LEU A 23 -10.18 -54.73 -27.72
C LEU A 23 -10.54 -54.29 -26.32
N LEU A 24 -11.68 -53.63 -26.14
CA LEU A 24 -12.13 -53.13 -24.85
C LEU A 24 -12.82 -54.22 -24.04
N THR A 25 -12.42 -54.42 -22.77
CA THR A 25 -13.04 -55.36 -21.82
C THR A 25 -13.72 -54.65 -20.65
N GLY A 26 -13.25 -53.47 -20.29
CA GLY A 26 -13.81 -52.73 -19.17
C GLY A 26 -13.59 -51.26 -19.31
N PHE A 27 -14.56 -50.49 -18.81
CA PHE A 27 -14.52 -49.02 -18.77
C PHE A 27 -15.03 -48.58 -17.40
N ARG A 28 -14.24 -47.80 -16.72
CA ARG A 28 -14.61 -47.13 -15.49
C ARG A 28 -14.24 -45.68 -15.56
N GLY A 29 -15.02 -44.82 -14.96
CA GLY A 29 -14.67 -43.42 -14.99
C GLY A 29 -15.61 -42.53 -14.20
N ARG A 30 -15.14 -41.30 -13.99
CA ARG A 30 -15.89 -40.26 -13.29
C ARG A 30 -15.91 -39.03 -14.14
N GLU A 31 -17.08 -38.44 -14.25
CA GLU A 31 -17.30 -37.09 -14.75
C GLU A 31 -18.10 -36.28 -13.74
N ALA A 32 -17.81 -34.99 -13.61
CA ALA A 32 -18.55 -34.08 -12.74
C ALA A 32 -18.49 -32.66 -13.28
N ILE A 33 -19.47 -31.85 -12.90
CA ILE A 33 -19.46 -30.42 -13.25
C ILE A 33 -18.25 -29.75 -12.58
N SER A 34 -17.58 -28.87 -13.31
CA SER A 34 -16.39 -28.14 -12.89
C SER A 34 -15.21 -29.01 -12.45
N GLN A 35 -15.17 -30.26 -12.95
CA GLN A 35 -14.07 -31.17 -12.76
C GLN A 35 -13.67 -31.83 -14.09
N LEU A 36 -12.37 -32.14 -14.20
CA LEU A 36 -11.90 -32.93 -15.32
C LEU A 36 -12.40 -34.36 -15.20
N PHE A 37 -12.97 -34.92 -16.28
CA PHE A 37 -13.26 -36.35 -16.27
C PHE A 37 -11.95 -37.14 -16.28
N ASN A 38 -12.02 -38.35 -15.73
CA ASN A 38 -10.98 -39.36 -15.76
C ASN A 38 -11.60 -40.71 -16.04
N PHE A 39 -11.31 -41.30 -17.19
CA PHE A 39 -11.78 -42.60 -17.55
C PHE A 39 -10.61 -43.57 -17.62
N GLN A 40 -10.82 -44.76 -17.11
CA GLN A 40 -9.89 -45.86 -17.19
C GLN A 40 -10.49 -46.95 -18.07
N VAL A 41 -9.72 -47.44 -19.04
CA VAL A 41 -10.09 -48.51 -19.96
C VAL A 41 -9.16 -49.68 -19.80
N ASP A 42 -9.74 -50.89 -19.65
CA ASP A 42 -9.02 -52.14 -19.65
C ASP A 42 -9.11 -52.75 -21.05
N LEU A 43 -7.95 -53.08 -21.62
CA LEU A 43 -7.77 -53.40 -23.06
C LEU A 43 -7.01 -54.71 -23.24
N LEU A 44 -7.33 -55.41 -24.34
CA LEU A 44 -6.58 -56.55 -24.77
C LEU A 44 -5.99 -56.29 -26.18
N ALA A 45 -4.77 -56.72 -26.44
CA ALA A 45 -4.23 -56.86 -27.77
C ALA A 45 -3.76 -58.25 -28.04
N GLU A 46 -3.95 -58.78 -29.28
CA GLU A 46 -3.37 -60.06 -29.66
C GLU A 46 -1.84 -60.04 -29.52
N ARG A 47 -1.22 -61.09 -29.03
CA ARG A 47 0.22 -61.19 -28.81
C ARG A 47 1.06 -60.90 -30.07
N LYS A 48 0.52 -61.14 -31.26
CA LYS A 48 1.18 -60.83 -32.53
C LYS A 48 1.24 -59.35 -32.85
N ASN A 49 0.41 -58.53 -32.20
CA ASN A 49 0.36 -57.10 -32.46
C ASN A 49 1.38 -56.37 -31.57
N GLU A 50 2.30 -55.67 -32.21
CA GLU A 50 3.22 -54.79 -31.53
C GLU A 50 2.52 -53.44 -31.28
N ILE A 51 2.42 -53.05 -29.99
CA ILE A 51 1.76 -51.81 -29.58
C ILE A 51 2.80 -50.75 -29.25
N HIS A 52 2.93 -49.73 -30.11
CA HIS A 52 3.82 -48.61 -29.94
C HIS A 52 3.14 -47.52 -29.07
N PHE A 53 3.68 -47.21 -27.90
CA PHE A 53 3.11 -46.28 -26.94
C PHE A 53 3.08 -44.82 -27.43
N ASP A 54 4.07 -44.45 -28.24
CA ASP A 54 4.20 -43.13 -28.85
C ASP A 54 3.07 -42.81 -29.83
N ARG A 55 2.39 -43.85 -30.40
CA ARG A 55 1.26 -43.69 -31.29
C ARG A 55 -0.09 -43.58 -30.60
N ILE A 56 -0.15 -43.73 -29.31
CA ILE A 56 -1.42 -43.69 -28.56
C ILE A 56 -1.39 -42.63 -27.42
N ILE A 57 -0.23 -42.43 -26.81
CA ILE A 57 -0.09 -41.40 -25.77
C ILE A 57 -0.25 -40.01 -26.40
N GLY A 58 -1.13 -39.19 -25.83
CA GLY A 58 -1.42 -37.85 -26.34
C GLY A 58 -2.49 -37.83 -27.44
N GLU A 59 -2.96 -38.99 -27.86
CA GLU A 59 -3.95 -39.14 -28.93
C GLU A 59 -5.37 -39.31 -28.37
N ASN A 60 -6.38 -38.93 -29.18
CA ASN A 60 -7.78 -39.14 -28.84
C ASN A 60 -8.19 -40.58 -29.07
N VAL A 61 -8.94 -41.11 -28.11
CA VAL A 61 -9.62 -42.39 -28.23
C VAL A 61 -11.07 -42.21 -27.83
N THR A 62 -11.95 -43.09 -28.34
CA THR A 62 -13.37 -43.02 -28.06
C THR A 62 -13.84 -44.42 -27.61
N VAL A 63 -14.41 -44.47 -26.40
CA VAL A 63 -15.18 -45.63 -25.92
C VAL A 63 -16.62 -45.45 -26.37
N GLU A 64 -17.18 -46.53 -26.90
CA GLU A 64 -18.56 -46.62 -27.33
C GLU A 64 -19.27 -47.66 -26.43
N THR A 65 -20.43 -47.23 -25.89
CA THR A 65 -21.31 -48.15 -25.12
C THR A 65 -22.68 -48.18 -25.80
N GLY A 66 -23.22 -49.40 -25.93
CA GLY A 66 -24.60 -49.60 -26.38
C GLY A 66 -25.59 -49.13 -25.31
N LEU A 67 -26.61 -48.41 -25.80
CA LEU A 67 -27.79 -48.05 -25.00
C LEU A 67 -29.00 -48.87 -25.43
N ALA A 68 -30.06 -48.83 -24.66
CA ALA A 68 -31.37 -49.35 -25.09
C ALA A 68 -31.77 -48.74 -26.42
N ASN A 69 -32.47 -49.48 -27.25
CA ASN A 69 -32.97 -49.07 -28.60
C ASN A 69 -31.86 -48.77 -29.62
N GLU A 70 -30.78 -49.56 -29.60
CA GLU A 70 -29.65 -49.47 -30.59
C GLU A 70 -28.95 -48.11 -30.62
N LYS A 71 -29.21 -47.22 -29.68
CA LYS A 71 -28.49 -45.96 -29.55
C LYS A 71 -27.10 -46.21 -28.91
N LYS A 72 -26.20 -45.30 -29.16
CA LYS A 72 -24.81 -45.36 -28.68
C LYS A 72 -24.48 -44.16 -27.81
N ARG A 73 -23.72 -44.38 -26.76
CA ARG A 73 -23.09 -43.39 -25.93
C ARG A 73 -21.59 -43.41 -26.21
N TYR A 74 -21.02 -42.23 -26.33
CA TYR A 74 -19.59 -42.05 -26.59
C TYR A 74 -18.92 -41.40 -25.38
N PHE A 75 -17.70 -41.86 -25.07
CA PHE A 75 -16.80 -41.27 -24.11
C PHE A 75 -15.48 -41.05 -24.81
N ASN A 76 -15.23 -39.82 -25.25
CA ASN A 76 -13.99 -39.44 -25.94
C ASN A 76 -13.02 -38.80 -24.97
N GLY A 77 -11.74 -39.11 -25.06
CA GLY A 77 -10.70 -38.51 -24.26
C GLY A 77 -9.31 -38.68 -24.85
N LEU A 78 -8.38 -37.88 -24.32
CA LEU A 78 -6.95 -37.94 -24.65
C LEU A 78 -6.30 -39.00 -23.76
N VAL A 79 -5.48 -39.88 -24.33
CA VAL A 79 -4.71 -40.84 -23.55
C VAL A 79 -3.58 -40.15 -22.79
N LYS A 80 -3.76 -39.96 -21.48
CA LYS A 80 -2.75 -39.38 -20.58
C LYS A 80 -1.67 -40.37 -20.17
N ARG A 81 -2.09 -41.64 -19.98
CA ARG A 81 -1.22 -42.73 -19.54
C ARG A 81 -1.65 -44.02 -20.23
N PHE A 82 -0.68 -44.80 -20.68
CA PHE A 82 -0.86 -46.11 -21.28
C PHE A 82 0.08 -47.09 -20.59
N SER A 83 -0.42 -48.24 -20.15
CA SER A 83 0.35 -49.26 -19.43
C SER A 83 0.13 -50.64 -20.00
N GLN A 84 1.20 -51.43 -20.08
CA GLN A 84 1.16 -52.85 -20.41
C GLN A 84 1.20 -53.64 -19.12
N GLY A 85 0.30 -54.57 -18.96
CA GLY A 85 0.20 -55.48 -17.83
C GLY A 85 0.62 -56.88 -18.17
N ALA A 86 -0.08 -57.86 -17.56
CA ALA A 86 0.15 -59.29 -17.77
C ALA A 86 -0.18 -59.73 -19.20
N ARG A 87 0.32 -60.89 -19.60
CA ARG A 87 -0.05 -61.53 -20.83
C ARG A 87 -0.52 -62.96 -20.53
N ASP A 88 -1.44 -63.42 -21.32
CA ASP A 88 -1.87 -64.82 -21.34
C ASP A 88 -1.42 -65.47 -22.68
N GLU A 89 -1.97 -66.63 -23.01
CA GLU A 89 -1.60 -67.36 -24.25
C GLU A 89 -1.99 -66.63 -25.51
N VAL A 90 -3.02 -65.79 -25.51
CA VAL A 90 -3.59 -65.11 -26.69
C VAL A 90 -3.38 -63.62 -26.65
N PHE A 91 -3.55 -63.03 -25.47
CA PHE A 91 -3.61 -61.59 -25.30
C PHE A 91 -2.53 -61.07 -24.37
N VAL A 92 -2.21 -59.81 -24.60
CA VAL A 92 -1.50 -58.91 -23.69
C VAL A 92 -2.50 -57.90 -23.16
N HIS A 93 -2.53 -57.69 -21.83
CA HIS A 93 -3.40 -56.75 -21.16
C HIS A 93 -2.80 -55.35 -21.19
N TYR A 94 -3.59 -54.36 -21.52
CA TYR A 94 -3.23 -52.97 -21.45
C TYR A 94 -4.26 -52.18 -20.66
N ARG A 95 -3.83 -51.04 -20.14
CA ARG A 95 -4.72 -50.09 -19.47
C ARG A 95 -4.39 -48.68 -19.97
N ALA A 96 -5.43 -47.90 -20.24
CA ALA A 96 -5.26 -46.48 -20.56
C ALA A 96 -6.08 -45.59 -19.61
N GLU A 97 -5.52 -44.43 -19.31
CA GLU A 97 -6.22 -43.37 -18.59
C GLU A 97 -6.53 -42.25 -19.58
N LEU A 98 -7.81 -41.89 -19.69
CA LEU A 98 -8.32 -40.87 -20.59
C LEU A 98 -8.72 -39.64 -19.81
N VAL A 99 -8.33 -38.47 -20.33
CA VAL A 99 -8.64 -37.15 -19.74
C VAL A 99 -9.09 -36.19 -20.84
N PRO A 100 -9.78 -35.09 -20.49
CA PRO A 100 -10.11 -34.09 -21.50
C PRO A 100 -8.87 -33.35 -21.99
N LYS A 101 -8.93 -32.81 -23.21
CA LYS A 101 -7.87 -31.92 -23.75
C LYS A 101 -7.59 -30.72 -22.82
N PHE A 102 -8.59 -30.26 -22.08
CA PHE A 102 -8.45 -29.21 -21.06
C PHE A 102 -7.40 -29.57 -19.98
N TRP A 103 -7.19 -30.88 -19.70
CA TRP A 103 -6.12 -31.35 -18.81
C TRP A 103 -4.72 -30.93 -19.23
N LEU A 104 -4.48 -30.75 -20.54
CA LEU A 104 -3.18 -30.33 -21.06
C LEU A 104 -2.74 -28.96 -20.49
N LEU A 105 -3.68 -28.12 -20.13
CA LEU A 105 -3.41 -26.83 -19.53
C LEU A 105 -2.78 -26.94 -18.14
N LYS A 106 -2.88 -28.09 -17.45
CA LYS A 106 -2.12 -28.37 -16.23
C LYS A 106 -0.60 -28.47 -16.46
N LYS A 107 -0.16 -28.60 -17.72
CA LYS A 107 1.24 -28.73 -18.11
C LYS A 107 1.83 -27.44 -18.67
N LYS A 108 1.01 -26.38 -18.78
CA LYS A 108 1.44 -25.05 -19.23
C LYS A 108 1.44 -24.11 -18.05
N PHE A 109 2.61 -23.74 -17.53
CA PHE A 109 2.78 -22.78 -16.44
C PHE A 109 3.24 -21.45 -17.03
N ARG A 110 2.60 -20.37 -16.58
CA ARG A 110 2.88 -19.01 -17.07
C ARG A 110 2.79 -17.96 -15.97
N SER A 111 3.37 -16.80 -16.30
CA SER A 111 3.11 -15.54 -15.60
C SER A 111 2.77 -14.50 -16.65
N ARG A 112 1.56 -13.97 -16.62
CA ARG A 112 1.01 -13.04 -17.61
C ARG A 112 0.12 -12.02 -16.92
N ILE A 113 -0.03 -10.88 -17.57
CA ILE A 113 -0.90 -9.79 -17.13
C ILE A 113 -2.02 -9.62 -18.16
N PHE A 114 -3.25 -9.54 -17.67
CA PHE A 114 -4.44 -9.21 -18.44
C PHE A 114 -5.00 -7.89 -17.93
N GLN A 115 -5.24 -6.95 -18.82
CA GLN A 115 -5.74 -5.63 -18.46
C GLN A 115 -6.98 -5.31 -19.28
N HIS A 116 -7.96 -4.67 -18.65
CA HIS A 116 -9.20 -4.19 -19.27
C HIS A 116 -9.97 -5.29 -20.02
N LEU A 117 -9.98 -6.49 -19.46
CA LEU A 117 -10.68 -7.65 -20.03
C LEU A 117 -11.71 -8.21 -19.03
N SER A 118 -12.83 -8.66 -19.54
CA SER A 118 -13.77 -9.47 -18.76
C SER A 118 -13.22 -10.90 -18.56
N VAL A 119 -13.67 -11.59 -17.51
CA VAL A 119 -13.25 -12.99 -17.29
C VAL A 119 -13.59 -13.89 -18.49
N PRO A 120 -14.77 -13.81 -19.12
CA PRO A 120 -15.02 -14.56 -20.35
C PRO A 120 -14.01 -14.27 -21.49
N ASP A 121 -13.55 -13.02 -21.62
CA ASP A 121 -12.54 -12.67 -22.64
C ASP A 121 -11.16 -13.23 -22.30
N ILE A 122 -10.78 -13.22 -21.04
CA ILE A 122 -9.56 -13.87 -20.55
C ILE A 122 -9.63 -15.38 -20.83
N LEU A 123 -10.77 -16.03 -20.49
CA LEU A 123 -10.97 -17.46 -20.77
C LEU A 123 -10.88 -17.79 -22.25
N ARG A 124 -11.42 -16.97 -23.15
CA ARG A 124 -11.26 -17.17 -24.60
C ARG A 124 -9.78 -17.19 -25.04
N GLN A 125 -8.95 -16.34 -24.43
CA GLN A 125 -7.51 -16.33 -24.72
C GLN A 125 -6.78 -17.53 -24.12
N VAL A 126 -7.09 -17.90 -22.88
CA VAL A 126 -6.43 -19.02 -22.17
C VAL A 126 -6.80 -20.37 -22.77
N LEU A 127 -8.05 -20.54 -23.18
CA LEU A 127 -8.59 -21.78 -23.72
C LEU A 127 -8.42 -21.90 -25.25
N GLN A 128 -7.71 -20.97 -25.88
CA GLN A 128 -7.45 -21.01 -27.32
C GLN A 128 -6.85 -22.34 -27.74
N GLY A 129 -7.44 -22.93 -28.79
CA GLY A 129 -7.02 -24.23 -29.37
C GLY A 129 -7.76 -25.45 -28.76
N LEU A 130 -8.67 -25.23 -27.79
CA LEU A 130 -9.62 -26.23 -27.32
C LEU A 130 -10.97 -26.06 -28.04
N ASP A 131 -11.74 -27.15 -28.14
CA ASP A 131 -13.12 -27.11 -28.62
C ASP A 131 -14.02 -26.68 -27.45
N VAL A 132 -14.40 -25.39 -27.43
CA VAL A 132 -15.12 -24.76 -26.33
C VAL A 132 -16.37 -24.05 -26.84
N THR A 133 -17.51 -24.34 -26.19
CA THR A 133 -18.74 -23.59 -26.34
C THR A 133 -18.95 -22.68 -25.12
N TYR A 134 -19.26 -21.43 -25.35
CA TYR A 134 -19.51 -20.42 -24.31
C TYR A 134 -21.00 -20.13 -24.23
N GLU A 135 -21.69 -20.73 -23.28
CA GLU A 135 -23.09 -20.45 -22.92
C GLU A 135 -23.13 -19.42 -21.77
N ILE A 136 -22.58 -18.25 -22.04
CA ILE A 136 -22.43 -17.15 -21.08
C ILE A 136 -23.51 -16.10 -21.36
N SER A 137 -24.36 -15.86 -20.40
CA SER A 137 -25.51 -14.97 -20.49
C SER A 137 -25.48 -13.77 -19.55
N GLU A 138 -24.76 -13.86 -18.42
CA GLU A 138 -24.62 -12.76 -17.48
C GLU A 138 -23.69 -11.66 -18.03
N THR A 139 -23.82 -10.47 -17.47
CA THR A 139 -22.93 -9.34 -17.79
C THR A 139 -21.70 -9.39 -16.90
N TYR A 140 -20.53 -9.40 -17.52
CA TYR A 140 -19.23 -9.39 -16.86
C TYR A 140 -18.52 -8.05 -17.11
N TYR A 141 -18.18 -7.37 -16.05
CA TYR A 141 -17.38 -6.15 -16.16
C TYR A 141 -15.93 -6.47 -16.49
N GLN A 142 -15.29 -5.55 -17.22
CA GLN A 142 -13.86 -5.61 -17.47
C GLN A 142 -13.12 -5.32 -16.15
N ARG A 143 -12.17 -6.17 -15.80
CA ARG A 143 -11.23 -5.96 -14.73
C ARG A 143 -10.09 -5.10 -15.24
N ASP A 144 -9.68 -4.09 -14.50
CA ASP A 144 -8.55 -3.25 -14.88
C ASP A 144 -7.24 -4.03 -14.88
N TYR A 145 -7.11 -4.98 -13.96
CA TYR A 145 -5.90 -5.78 -13.81
C TYR A 145 -6.21 -7.19 -13.31
N CYS A 146 -5.60 -8.20 -13.91
CA CYS A 146 -5.73 -9.60 -13.52
C CYS A 146 -4.45 -10.35 -13.89
N VAL A 147 -3.81 -10.96 -12.93
CA VAL A 147 -2.49 -11.59 -13.09
C VAL A 147 -2.59 -13.10 -12.97
N GLN A 148 -2.08 -13.79 -13.96
CA GLN A 148 -1.68 -15.18 -13.85
C GLN A 148 -0.25 -15.21 -13.32
N TYR A 149 -0.03 -15.70 -12.11
CA TYR A 149 1.29 -15.69 -11.48
C TYR A 149 1.76 -17.10 -11.09
N ARG A 150 2.80 -17.59 -11.77
CA ARG A 150 3.46 -18.89 -11.48
C ARG A 150 2.47 -20.05 -11.29
N GLU A 151 1.39 -20.04 -12.02
CA GLU A 151 0.35 -21.08 -11.98
C GLU A 151 0.12 -21.68 -13.39
N SER A 152 -0.52 -22.85 -13.42
CA SER A 152 -0.89 -23.47 -14.69
C SER A 152 -2.07 -22.73 -15.34
N ASP A 153 -2.13 -22.78 -16.69
CA ASP A 153 -3.28 -22.21 -17.43
C ASP A 153 -4.60 -22.85 -16.96
N PHE A 154 -4.57 -24.12 -16.52
CA PHE A 154 -5.72 -24.81 -15.93
C PHE A 154 -6.16 -24.19 -14.61
N ASN A 155 -5.22 -23.99 -13.66
CA ASN A 155 -5.56 -23.40 -12.35
C ASN A 155 -6.06 -21.97 -12.51
N PHE A 156 -5.40 -21.18 -13.37
CA PHE A 156 -5.82 -19.82 -13.68
C PHE A 156 -7.25 -19.76 -14.23
N ALA A 157 -7.55 -20.57 -15.26
CA ALA A 157 -8.90 -20.64 -15.81
C ALA A 157 -9.92 -21.14 -14.78
N SER A 158 -9.58 -22.19 -13.98
CA SER A 158 -10.47 -22.77 -12.98
C SER A 158 -10.83 -21.78 -11.89
N ARG A 159 -9.82 -21.07 -11.29
CA ARG A 159 -10.12 -20.11 -10.23
C ARG A 159 -10.95 -18.91 -10.73
N LEU A 160 -10.70 -18.44 -11.97
CA LEU A 160 -11.50 -17.36 -12.53
C LEU A 160 -12.95 -17.80 -12.79
N MET A 161 -13.16 -19.02 -13.26
CA MET A 161 -14.50 -19.61 -13.42
C MET A 161 -15.19 -19.77 -12.05
N GLU A 162 -14.52 -20.34 -11.06
CA GLU A 162 -15.00 -20.49 -9.69
C GLU A 162 -15.35 -19.13 -9.06
N GLU A 163 -14.50 -18.12 -9.26
CA GLU A 163 -14.68 -16.77 -8.74
C GLU A 163 -15.93 -16.09 -9.31
N GLU A 164 -16.20 -16.29 -10.59
CA GLU A 164 -17.33 -15.70 -11.32
C GLU A 164 -18.58 -16.57 -11.34
N GLY A 165 -18.54 -17.76 -10.70
CA GLY A 165 -19.66 -18.70 -10.69
C GLY A 165 -19.91 -19.38 -12.03
N ILE A 166 -18.93 -19.38 -12.94
CA ILE A 166 -18.98 -20.08 -14.22
C ILE A 166 -18.62 -21.54 -13.98
N TYR A 167 -19.47 -22.44 -14.40
CA TYR A 167 -19.19 -23.87 -14.32
C TYR A 167 -18.95 -24.43 -15.72
N TYR A 168 -18.35 -25.66 -15.75
CA TYR A 168 -18.13 -26.33 -17.01
C TYR A 168 -18.46 -27.82 -16.92
N PHE A 169 -18.76 -28.40 -18.07
CA PHE A 169 -18.96 -29.85 -18.25
C PHE A 169 -18.52 -30.24 -19.67
N PHE A 170 -18.62 -31.55 -19.99
CA PHE A 170 -18.14 -32.05 -21.27
C PHE A 170 -19.24 -32.78 -22.03
N ASN A 171 -19.36 -32.48 -23.30
CA ASN A 171 -20.17 -33.23 -24.25
C ASN A 171 -19.26 -34.14 -25.08
N HIS A 172 -19.58 -35.43 -25.13
CA HIS A 172 -18.77 -36.42 -25.84
C HIS A 172 -19.42 -36.83 -27.14
N GLY A 173 -18.67 -36.72 -28.23
CA GLY A 173 -19.01 -37.25 -29.56
C GLY A 173 -18.21 -38.49 -29.92
N ASN A 174 -18.46 -39.03 -31.13
CA ASN A 174 -17.76 -40.23 -31.59
C ASN A 174 -16.27 -40.03 -31.91
N ALA A 175 -15.80 -38.76 -32.08
CA ALA A 175 -14.40 -38.46 -32.41
C ALA A 175 -13.79 -37.38 -31.51
N THR A 176 -14.61 -36.57 -30.85
CA THR A 176 -14.19 -35.42 -30.07
C THR A 176 -15.01 -35.31 -28.80
N HIS A 177 -14.49 -34.53 -27.89
CA HIS A 177 -15.27 -34.01 -26.75
C HIS A 177 -15.18 -32.50 -26.75
N GLN A 178 -16.27 -31.87 -26.39
CA GLN A 178 -16.42 -30.43 -26.32
C GLN A 178 -16.51 -29.98 -24.88
N LEU A 179 -15.81 -28.91 -24.52
CA LEU A 179 -15.90 -28.22 -23.22
C LEU A 179 -17.03 -27.17 -23.31
N ILE A 180 -18.01 -27.27 -22.46
CA ILE A 180 -19.11 -26.31 -22.34
C ILE A 180 -18.89 -25.46 -21.10
N LEU A 181 -18.84 -24.13 -21.24
CA LEU A 181 -18.82 -23.19 -20.14
C LEU A 181 -20.20 -22.54 -20.05
N SER A 182 -20.79 -22.53 -18.85
CA SER A 182 -22.09 -21.93 -18.63
C SER A 182 -22.12 -21.14 -17.31
N ASP A 183 -22.93 -20.10 -17.27
CA ASP A 183 -23.16 -19.28 -16.08
C ASP A 183 -24.62 -19.34 -15.57
N ALA A 184 -25.47 -20.05 -16.29
CA ALA A 184 -26.89 -20.16 -15.97
C ALA A 184 -27.13 -21.16 -14.83
N PRO A 185 -27.44 -20.72 -13.60
CA PRO A 185 -27.42 -21.59 -12.41
C PRO A 185 -28.58 -22.60 -12.34
N ILE A 186 -29.62 -22.40 -13.14
CA ILE A 186 -30.83 -23.24 -13.18
C ILE A 186 -31.23 -23.68 -14.59
N GLN A 187 -30.49 -23.30 -15.62
CA GLN A 187 -30.76 -23.66 -17.02
C GLN A 187 -29.73 -24.69 -17.49
N HIS A 188 -30.14 -25.92 -17.61
CA HIS A 188 -29.26 -27.02 -18.00
C HIS A 188 -29.87 -27.78 -19.18
N PRO A 189 -29.07 -28.34 -20.09
CA PRO A 189 -29.55 -29.15 -21.20
C PRO A 189 -30.21 -30.44 -20.69
N ASP A 190 -31.19 -30.92 -21.42
CA ASP A 190 -31.76 -32.24 -21.15
C ASP A 190 -30.82 -33.37 -21.54
N LEU A 191 -30.89 -34.52 -20.86
CA LEU A 191 -30.23 -35.72 -21.33
C LEU A 191 -30.62 -36.07 -22.75
N SER A 192 -29.65 -36.40 -23.61
CA SER A 192 -29.92 -36.87 -24.95
C SER A 192 -30.64 -38.24 -24.94
N GLY A 193 -31.64 -38.39 -25.76
CA GLY A 193 -32.40 -39.60 -25.89
C GLY A 193 -33.58 -39.71 -24.93
N GLN A 194 -33.46 -40.47 -23.87
CA GLN A 194 -34.50 -40.62 -22.81
C GLN A 194 -34.13 -39.72 -21.63
N SER A 195 -34.86 -38.65 -21.43
CA SER A 195 -34.69 -37.73 -20.29
C SER A 195 -35.59 -38.09 -19.10
N ASN A 196 -36.67 -38.86 -19.30
CA ASN A 196 -37.50 -39.34 -18.23
C ASN A 196 -36.97 -40.68 -17.72
N VAL A 197 -36.69 -40.81 -16.45
CA VAL A 197 -36.09 -41.97 -15.82
C VAL A 197 -36.99 -42.49 -14.69
N ILE A 198 -37.19 -43.77 -14.66
CA ILE A 198 -38.08 -44.43 -13.73
C ILE A 198 -37.26 -44.82 -12.48
N TYR A 199 -37.83 -44.59 -11.32
CA TYR A 199 -37.37 -45.21 -10.06
C TYR A 199 -38.03 -46.56 -9.82
N GLU A 200 -37.23 -47.58 -9.45
CA GLU A 200 -37.72 -48.86 -9.16
C GLU A 200 -36.78 -49.61 -8.19
N GLU A 201 -37.22 -49.83 -6.94
CA GLU A 201 -36.42 -50.46 -5.88
C GLU A 201 -36.27 -51.96 -6.06
N VAL A 202 -37.23 -52.61 -6.68
CA VAL A 202 -37.25 -54.07 -6.76
C VAL A 202 -36.52 -54.58 -8.00
N SER A 203 -35.38 -55.20 -7.77
CA SER A 203 -34.64 -55.95 -8.78
C SER A 203 -35.20 -57.37 -8.92
N GLY A 204 -36.05 -57.56 -9.89
CA GLY A 204 -36.56 -58.91 -10.20
C GLY A 204 -36.85 -59.04 -11.71
N GLY A 205 -36.10 -59.91 -12.40
CA GLY A 205 -36.19 -60.15 -13.84
C GLY A 205 -35.25 -59.31 -14.68
N VAL A 206 -34.81 -59.90 -15.80
CA VAL A 206 -33.97 -59.20 -16.80
C VAL A 206 -34.85 -58.22 -17.55
N ARG A 207 -34.82 -56.96 -17.16
CA ARG A 207 -35.43 -55.86 -17.91
C ARG A 207 -34.31 -54.95 -18.45
N ASN A 208 -34.41 -54.64 -19.71
CA ASN A 208 -33.42 -53.74 -20.40
C ASN A 208 -33.76 -52.26 -20.26
N ASP A 209 -34.73 -51.88 -19.42
CA ASP A 209 -35.13 -50.51 -19.24
C ASP A 209 -34.17 -49.75 -18.33
N MET A 210 -33.86 -48.50 -18.70
CA MET A 210 -33.05 -47.59 -17.89
C MET A 210 -33.83 -47.17 -16.65
N ARG A 211 -33.25 -47.41 -15.47
CA ARG A 211 -33.89 -47.12 -14.18
C ARG A 211 -32.88 -46.73 -13.10
N ILE A 212 -33.35 -46.00 -12.11
CA ILE A 212 -32.66 -45.73 -10.86
C ILE A 212 -33.11 -46.77 -9.84
N THR A 213 -32.16 -47.42 -9.19
CA THR A 213 -32.39 -48.48 -8.23
C THR A 213 -32.12 -48.09 -6.79
N TYR A 214 -31.36 -47.02 -6.59
CA TYR A 214 -31.07 -46.44 -5.28
C TYR A 214 -31.22 -44.93 -5.34
N TRP A 215 -31.79 -44.38 -4.28
CA TRP A 215 -31.99 -42.94 -4.13
C TRP A 215 -31.89 -42.56 -2.66
N GLU A 216 -30.91 -41.72 -2.32
CA GLU A 216 -30.69 -41.17 -0.99
C GLU A 216 -30.67 -39.68 -1.06
N LYS A 217 -31.49 -39.03 -0.27
CA LYS A 217 -31.60 -37.57 -0.21
C LYS A 217 -31.01 -37.10 1.12
N SER A 218 -29.98 -36.28 1.08
CA SER A 218 -29.24 -35.73 2.22
C SER A 218 -29.36 -34.23 2.29
N GLN A 219 -29.71 -33.72 3.46
CA GLN A 219 -29.71 -32.30 3.76
C GLN A 219 -28.68 -31.99 4.85
N GLU A 220 -27.84 -30.99 4.62
CA GLU A 220 -26.78 -30.54 5.53
C GLU A 220 -27.07 -29.15 6.03
N LEU A 221 -26.76 -28.88 7.32
CA LEU A 221 -26.76 -27.51 7.88
C LEU A 221 -25.61 -26.70 7.29
N ARG A 222 -25.93 -25.62 6.63
CA ARG A 222 -24.98 -24.71 6.01
C ARG A 222 -25.18 -23.28 6.53
N SER A 223 -24.18 -22.42 6.32
CA SER A 223 -24.29 -21.01 6.63
C SER A 223 -25.43 -20.35 5.90
N GLY A 224 -26.23 -19.57 6.60
CA GLY A 224 -27.43 -18.91 6.05
C GLY A 224 -27.20 -17.48 5.59
N GLU A 225 -26.01 -16.95 5.82
CA GLU A 225 -25.68 -15.57 5.48
C GLU A 225 -24.23 -15.45 5.02
N TYR A 226 -24.02 -14.68 3.95
CA TYR A 226 -22.69 -14.38 3.42
C TYR A 226 -22.50 -12.88 3.35
N THR A 227 -21.43 -12.38 3.93
CA THR A 227 -21.07 -10.96 3.94
C THR A 227 -19.67 -10.79 3.37
N LEU A 228 -19.57 -9.93 2.37
CA LEU A 228 -18.31 -9.46 1.81
C LEU A 228 -18.10 -8.02 2.25
N TRP A 229 -16.94 -7.73 2.78
CA TRP A 229 -16.50 -6.36 3.02
C TRP A 229 -15.26 -6.08 2.17
N ASP A 230 -15.22 -4.89 1.58
CA ASP A 230 -14.08 -4.51 0.77
C ASP A 230 -13.67 -3.06 1.02
N HIS A 231 -12.50 -2.70 0.55
CA HIS A 231 -11.96 -1.36 0.66
C HIS A 231 -11.43 -0.90 -0.70
N SER A 232 -11.61 0.39 -1.02
CA SER A 232 -10.98 1.03 -2.15
C SER A 232 -10.39 2.37 -1.71
N PHE A 233 -9.11 2.59 -2.01
CA PHE A 233 -8.47 3.86 -1.69
C PHE A 233 -9.09 5.05 -2.43
N GLN A 234 -9.79 4.82 -3.54
CA GLN A 234 -10.52 5.85 -4.30
C GLN A 234 -11.90 6.17 -3.68
N LEU A 235 -12.40 5.28 -2.82
CA LEU A 235 -13.68 5.39 -2.11
C LEU A 235 -13.52 5.21 -0.60
N PRO A 236 -12.56 5.91 0.06
CA PRO A 236 -12.12 5.57 1.42
C PRO A 236 -13.19 5.69 2.50
N ASN A 237 -14.23 6.48 2.27
CA ASN A 237 -15.33 6.70 3.21
C ASN A 237 -16.63 6.01 2.78
N LYS A 238 -16.59 5.20 1.72
CA LYS A 238 -17.77 4.50 1.23
C LYS A 238 -17.91 3.16 1.93
N ASN A 239 -19.08 2.85 2.46
CA ASN A 239 -19.39 1.50 2.88
C ASN A 239 -19.51 0.60 1.65
N LEU A 240 -18.64 -0.39 1.55
CA LEU A 240 -18.58 -1.36 0.46
C LEU A 240 -19.00 -2.76 0.94
N GLU A 241 -19.85 -2.85 1.97
CA GLU A 241 -20.43 -4.11 2.41
C GLU A 241 -21.44 -4.62 1.39
N ALA A 242 -21.34 -5.89 1.03
CA ALA A 242 -22.34 -6.62 0.27
C ALA A 242 -22.77 -7.87 1.05
N LYS A 243 -24.07 -8.06 1.23
CA LYS A 243 -24.62 -9.10 2.10
C LYS A 243 -25.75 -9.84 1.44
N ARG A 244 -25.76 -11.16 1.57
CA ARG A 244 -26.79 -12.03 0.99
C ARG A 244 -27.16 -13.15 1.95
N LYS A 245 -28.48 -13.39 2.08
CA LYS A 245 -29.02 -14.55 2.79
C LYS A 245 -29.30 -15.68 1.82
N THR A 246 -29.26 -16.92 2.34
CA THR A 246 -29.62 -18.11 1.60
C THR A 246 -31.08 -18.08 1.19
N ILE A 247 -31.44 -18.89 0.19
CA ILE A 247 -32.87 -19.07 -0.19
C ILE A 247 -33.58 -19.85 0.93
N ASP A 248 -34.81 -19.47 1.24
CA ASP A 248 -35.56 -20.04 2.38
C ASP A 248 -35.84 -21.52 2.21
N SER A 249 -36.29 -21.91 1.01
CA SER A 249 -36.70 -23.29 0.75
C SER A 249 -36.68 -23.62 -0.74
N ILE A 250 -36.66 -24.89 -1.02
CA ILE A 250 -36.71 -25.44 -2.39
C ILE A 250 -37.68 -26.63 -2.43
N VAL A 251 -38.34 -26.78 -3.55
CA VAL A 251 -39.28 -27.92 -3.77
C VAL A 251 -38.52 -29.05 -4.43
N VAL A 252 -38.66 -30.23 -3.85
CA VAL A 252 -38.08 -31.48 -4.35
C VAL A 252 -39.19 -32.50 -4.48
N GLY A 253 -39.71 -32.71 -5.67
CA GLY A 253 -40.89 -33.52 -5.88
C GLY A 253 -42.11 -32.91 -5.20
N GLU A 254 -42.71 -33.63 -4.29
CA GLU A 254 -43.86 -33.22 -3.48
C GLU A 254 -43.47 -32.61 -2.13
N VAL A 255 -42.16 -32.62 -1.80
CA VAL A 255 -41.65 -32.17 -0.51
C VAL A 255 -40.97 -30.83 -0.65
N THR A 256 -41.31 -29.89 0.24
CA THR A 256 -40.59 -28.63 0.40
C THR A 256 -39.51 -28.77 1.46
N HIS A 257 -38.26 -28.62 1.06
CA HIS A 257 -37.11 -28.56 1.96
C HIS A 257 -36.80 -27.15 2.34
N LYS A 258 -36.82 -26.84 3.62
CA LYS A 258 -36.34 -25.57 4.14
C LYS A 258 -34.82 -25.59 4.16
N LEU A 259 -34.15 -24.55 3.61
CA LEU A 259 -32.71 -24.38 3.70
C LEU A 259 -32.36 -23.39 4.82
N SER A 260 -33.29 -22.51 5.20
CA SER A 260 -33.22 -21.68 6.40
C SER A 260 -33.64 -22.51 7.62
N VAL A 261 -32.68 -23.22 8.24
CA VAL A 261 -32.93 -24.21 9.35
C VAL A 261 -31.91 -23.99 10.47
N GLY A 262 -32.29 -24.40 11.70
CA GLY A 262 -31.37 -24.38 12.83
C GLY A 262 -30.81 -23.01 13.19
N SER A 263 -31.53 -21.93 12.90
CA SER A 263 -31.03 -20.55 13.05
C SER A 263 -29.74 -20.28 12.26
N ASN A 264 -29.58 -20.91 11.10
CA ASN A 264 -28.41 -20.73 10.25
C ASN A 264 -28.26 -19.31 9.68
N ASP A 265 -29.26 -18.47 9.76
CA ASP A 265 -29.19 -17.04 9.51
C ASP A 265 -28.25 -16.29 10.49
N GLN A 266 -27.88 -16.94 11.63
CA GLN A 266 -26.87 -16.49 12.57
C GLN A 266 -25.47 -17.06 12.25
N LEU A 267 -25.38 -18.01 11.33
CA LEU A 267 -24.13 -18.58 10.85
C LEU A 267 -23.67 -17.79 9.64
N GLU A 268 -23.00 -16.68 9.91
CA GLU A 268 -22.48 -15.80 8.89
C GLU A 268 -21.09 -16.28 8.43
N ILE A 269 -20.86 -16.27 7.11
CA ILE A 269 -19.54 -16.28 6.51
C ILE A 269 -19.16 -14.85 6.18
N TYR A 270 -18.15 -14.33 6.89
CA TYR A 270 -17.60 -12.99 6.64
C TYR A 270 -16.24 -13.09 5.96
N GLU A 271 -16.09 -12.44 4.82
CA GLU A 271 -14.81 -12.34 4.09
C GLU A 271 -14.37 -10.89 3.92
N PHE A 272 -13.11 -10.61 4.26
CA PHE A 272 -12.38 -9.40 3.93
C PHE A 272 -10.95 -9.81 3.52
N PRO A 273 -10.41 -9.28 2.39
CA PRO A 273 -11.10 -8.46 1.38
C PRO A 273 -12.11 -9.27 0.54
N GLY A 274 -13.18 -8.60 0.11
CA GLY A 274 -14.21 -9.20 -0.76
C GLY A 274 -13.74 -9.39 -2.20
N ASN A 275 -12.62 -8.79 -2.59
CA ASN A 275 -11.96 -8.85 -3.89
C ASN A 275 -12.84 -8.42 -5.09
N TYR A 276 -13.75 -7.45 -4.88
CA TYR A 276 -14.56 -6.87 -5.95
C TYR A 276 -14.32 -5.38 -6.15
N ALA A 277 -13.97 -4.62 -5.10
CA ALA A 277 -13.78 -3.18 -5.21
C ALA A 277 -12.53 -2.81 -6.02
N GLU A 278 -11.46 -3.57 -5.86
CA GLU A 278 -10.17 -3.35 -6.51
C GLU A 278 -10.11 -3.84 -7.97
N ARG A 279 -11.23 -4.41 -8.48
CA ARG A 279 -11.34 -4.80 -9.89
C ARG A 279 -11.47 -3.60 -10.82
N PHE A 280 -11.80 -2.42 -10.27
CA PHE A 280 -12.15 -1.22 -11.04
C PHE A 280 -11.30 -0.04 -10.59
N ASP A 281 -10.75 0.67 -11.55
CA ASP A 281 -9.99 1.91 -11.34
C ASP A 281 -10.75 3.10 -11.94
N GLY A 282 -10.90 4.16 -11.16
CA GLY A 282 -11.46 5.43 -11.64
C GLY A 282 -10.53 6.25 -12.52
N ILE A 283 -9.39 5.70 -12.93
CA ILE A 283 -8.40 6.33 -13.81
C ILE A 283 -8.13 5.41 -15.00
N ASP A 284 -8.11 5.96 -16.20
CA ASP A 284 -7.78 5.19 -17.38
C ASP A 284 -6.27 4.93 -17.51
N ARG A 285 -5.90 4.14 -18.50
CA ARG A 285 -4.50 3.79 -18.77
C ARG A 285 -3.59 4.99 -19.05
N ASN A 286 -4.14 6.14 -19.44
CA ASN A 286 -3.40 7.36 -19.75
C ASN A 286 -3.41 8.38 -18.60
N GLY A 287 -4.03 8.06 -17.47
CA GLY A 287 -4.14 8.94 -16.30
C GLY A 287 -5.37 9.82 -16.26
N ALA A 288 -6.28 9.73 -17.24
CA ALA A 288 -7.51 10.50 -17.25
C ALA A 288 -8.56 9.91 -16.31
N ALA A 289 -9.31 10.77 -15.62
CA ALA A 289 -10.32 10.35 -14.65
C ALA A 289 -11.54 9.70 -15.35
N ARG A 290 -11.97 8.54 -14.83
CA ARG A 290 -13.18 7.78 -15.21
C ARG A 290 -14.04 7.44 -14.00
N PRO A 291 -14.64 8.41 -13.33
CA PRO A 291 -15.38 8.18 -12.10
C PRO A 291 -16.55 7.21 -12.26
N ASN A 292 -17.11 7.06 -13.49
CA ASN A 292 -18.17 6.12 -13.78
C ASN A 292 -17.75 4.64 -13.61
N ASP A 293 -16.47 4.33 -13.74
CA ASP A 293 -15.99 2.96 -13.56
C ASP A 293 -16.09 2.53 -12.09
N LEU A 294 -15.94 3.45 -11.15
CA LEU A 294 -16.14 3.18 -9.72
C LEU A 294 -17.61 2.88 -9.36
N GLN A 295 -18.58 3.27 -10.19
CA GLN A 295 -19.99 2.93 -9.96
C GLN A 295 -20.26 1.43 -10.15
N LYS A 296 -19.36 0.70 -10.83
CA LYS A 296 -19.45 -0.75 -11.03
C LYS A 296 -19.15 -1.55 -9.75
N VAL A 297 -18.47 -0.94 -8.77
CA VAL A 297 -18.06 -1.62 -7.54
C VAL A 297 -19.23 -2.21 -6.77
N LEU A 298 -20.29 -1.42 -6.53
CA LEU A 298 -21.44 -1.90 -5.77
C LEU A 298 -22.24 -3.00 -6.50
N PRO A 299 -22.62 -2.85 -7.79
CA PRO A 299 -23.29 -3.93 -8.52
C PRO A 299 -22.46 -5.21 -8.62
N ASP A 300 -21.12 -5.10 -8.75
CA ASP A 300 -20.24 -6.27 -8.80
C ASP A 300 -20.11 -6.94 -7.43
N GLY A 301 -20.11 -6.15 -6.34
CA GLY A 301 -20.18 -6.66 -4.96
C GLY A 301 -21.46 -7.46 -4.72
N GLU A 302 -22.61 -6.92 -5.09
CA GLU A 302 -23.90 -7.61 -4.99
C GLU A 302 -23.94 -8.89 -5.84
N ARG A 303 -23.39 -8.86 -7.05
CA ARG A 303 -23.24 -10.04 -7.89
C ARG A 303 -22.32 -11.08 -7.26
N THR A 304 -21.20 -10.63 -6.73
CA THR A 304 -20.21 -11.52 -6.12
C THR A 304 -20.79 -12.20 -4.87
N VAL A 305 -21.41 -11.47 -3.95
CA VAL A 305 -21.99 -12.06 -2.73
C VAL A 305 -23.15 -13.01 -3.06
N ARG A 306 -23.96 -12.71 -4.11
CA ARG A 306 -24.98 -13.61 -4.59
C ARG A 306 -24.39 -14.95 -5.05
N ILE A 307 -23.34 -14.92 -5.87
CA ILE A 307 -22.64 -16.13 -6.33
C ILE A 307 -22.08 -16.92 -5.14
N ARG A 308 -21.48 -16.26 -4.13
CA ARG A 308 -20.95 -16.90 -2.92
C ARG A 308 -22.05 -17.59 -2.12
N MET A 309 -23.20 -16.93 -1.96
CA MET A 309 -24.32 -17.53 -1.23
C MET A 309 -24.95 -18.70 -2.03
N GLU A 310 -25.05 -18.59 -3.35
CA GLU A 310 -25.50 -19.69 -4.21
C GLU A 310 -24.51 -20.88 -4.15
N GLU A 311 -23.18 -20.63 -4.14
CA GLU A 311 -22.12 -21.64 -3.96
C GLU A 311 -22.30 -22.40 -2.65
N GLU A 312 -22.52 -21.68 -1.53
CA GLU A 312 -22.71 -22.30 -0.21
C GLU A 312 -24.02 -23.10 -0.17
N ALA A 313 -25.07 -22.61 -0.79
CA ALA A 313 -26.37 -23.24 -0.81
C ALA A 313 -26.39 -24.58 -1.58
N VAL A 314 -25.52 -24.79 -2.58
CA VAL A 314 -25.42 -26.04 -3.36
C VAL A 314 -25.24 -27.25 -2.43
N GLY A 315 -24.40 -27.10 -1.39
CA GLY A 315 -24.14 -28.18 -0.44
C GLY A 315 -25.26 -28.45 0.55
N SER A 316 -26.32 -27.65 0.58
CA SER A 316 -27.45 -27.84 1.52
C SER A 316 -28.27 -29.08 1.24
N LEU A 317 -28.34 -29.46 -0.03
CA LEU A 317 -29.16 -30.63 -0.44
C LEU A 317 -28.45 -31.37 -1.58
N GLU A 318 -28.07 -32.60 -1.32
CA GLU A 318 -27.50 -33.53 -2.31
C GLU A 318 -28.29 -34.81 -2.35
N ILE A 319 -28.42 -35.35 -3.54
CA ILE A 319 -29.01 -36.68 -3.75
C ILE A 319 -27.95 -37.58 -4.34
N ALA A 320 -27.75 -38.73 -3.73
CA ALA A 320 -26.93 -39.82 -4.26
C ALA A 320 -27.81 -40.93 -4.78
N GLY A 321 -27.41 -41.54 -5.88
CA GLY A 321 -28.19 -42.63 -6.47
C GLY A 321 -27.34 -43.62 -7.24
N GLU A 322 -27.94 -44.82 -7.49
CA GLU A 322 -27.37 -45.83 -8.39
C GLU A 322 -28.36 -46.13 -9.50
N SER A 323 -27.84 -46.36 -10.72
CA SER A 323 -28.65 -46.62 -11.90
C SER A 323 -27.92 -47.49 -12.94
N ASN A 324 -28.70 -48.04 -13.89
CA ASN A 324 -28.17 -48.61 -15.13
C ASN A 324 -28.35 -47.67 -16.36
N CYS A 325 -28.59 -46.35 -16.10
CA CYS A 325 -28.82 -45.38 -17.15
C CYS A 325 -27.53 -45.00 -17.85
N GLY A 326 -27.21 -45.65 -18.95
CA GLY A 326 -25.97 -45.41 -19.71
C GLY A 326 -25.89 -44.02 -20.35
N ASN A 327 -26.98 -43.29 -20.45
CA ASN A 327 -27.02 -41.90 -20.98
C ASN A 327 -26.80 -40.79 -19.96
N PHE A 328 -26.57 -41.11 -18.70
CA PHE A 328 -26.31 -40.11 -17.68
C PHE A 328 -25.01 -39.37 -17.98
N VAL A 329 -25.09 -38.02 -17.92
CA VAL A 329 -24.00 -37.08 -18.21
C VAL A 329 -24.03 -35.99 -17.14
N ALA A 330 -22.90 -35.71 -16.55
CA ALA A 330 -22.75 -34.54 -15.65
C ALA A 330 -23.04 -33.24 -16.40
N GLY A 331 -23.76 -32.29 -15.75
CA GLY A 331 -24.18 -31.03 -16.36
C GLY A 331 -25.51 -31.08 -17.07
N HIS A 332 -26.13 -32.25 -17.20
CA HIS A 332 -27.42 -32.43 -17.83
C HIS A 332 -28.53 -32.74 -16.81
N LYS A 333 -29.76 -32.42 -17.16
CA LYS A 333 -30.91 -32.67 -16.33
C LYS A 333 -31.71 -33.87 -16.81
N PHE A 334 -32.33 -34.55 -15.88
CA PHE A 334 -33.29 -35.63 -16.13
C PHE A 334 -34.55 -35.41 -15.29
N LYS A 335 -35.65 -36.05 -15.68
CA LYS A 335 -36.89 -36.08 -14.92
C LYS A 335 -37.07 -37.44 -14.29
N LEU A 336 -37.19 -37.47 -12.94
CA LEU A 336 -37.47 -38.65 -12.16
C LEU A 336 -38.98 -38.91 -12.15
N GLU A 337 -39.37 -40.17 -12.40
CA GLU A 337 -40.74 -40.61 -12.33
C GLU A 337 -40.89 -41.86 -11.49
N ARG A 338 -42.07 -42.10 -10.93
CA ARG A 338 -42.46 -43.21 -10.09
C ARG A 338 -41.77 -43.34 -8.73
N HIS A 339 -41.12 -42.31 -8.28
CA HIS A 339 -40.66 -42.25 -6.90
C HIS A 339 -41.82 -41.84 -5.98
N PHE A 340 -41.82 -42.29 -4.76
CA PHE A 340 -42.93 -42.09 -3.83
C PHE A 340 -43.11 -40.61 -3.41
N ASP A 341 -42.04 -39.82 -3.38
CA ASP A 341 -42.11 -38.41 -2.96
C ASP A 341 -41.19 -37.45 -3.77
N ALA A 342 -40.29 -37.97 -4.60
CA ALA A 342 -39.22 -37.17 -5.22
C ALA A 342 -39.40 -37.02 -6.74
N ASN A 343 -40.58 -37.21 -7.32
CA ASN A 343 -40.77 -37.02 -8.74
C ASN A 343 -40.48 -35.56 -9.13
N GLY A 344 -39.58 -35.30 -10.09
CA GLY A 344 -39.16 -33.94 -10.47
C GLY A 344 -37.96 -33.91 -11.38
N SER A 345 -37.48 -32.74 -11.65
CA SER A 345 -36.30 -32.51 -12.50
C SER A 345 -35.03 -32.31 -11.66
N TYR A 346 -33.99 -32.98 -12.04
CA TYR A 346 -32.72 -33.02 -11.33
C TYR A 346 -31.53 -32.74 -12.26
N LEU A 347 -30.54 -32.03 -11.77
CA LEU A 347 -29.26 -31.78 -12.44
C LEU A 347 -28.25 -32.84 -11.96
N LEU A 348 -27.67 -33.62 -12.85
CA LEU A 348 -26.56 -34.51 -12.58
C LEU A 348 -25.27 -33.69 -12.31
N THR A 349 -24.82 -33.68 -11.08
CA THR A 349 -23.57 -32.98 -10.70
C THR A 349 -22.35 -33.86 -10.86
N ARG A 350 -22.51 -35.21 -10.71
CA ARG A 350 -21.45 -36.20 -10.80
C ARG A 350 -22.01 -37.54 -11.28
N VAL A 351 -21.25 -38.22 -12.14
CA VAL A 351 -21.56 -39.62 -12.56
C VAL A 351 -20.26 -40.43 -12.53
N GLU A 352 -20.34 -41.59 -11.89
CA GLU A 352 -19.29 -42.60 -11.87
C GLU A 352 -19.76 -43.83 -12.63
N HIS A 353 -19.12 -44.15 -13.73
CA HIS A 353 -19.46 -45.22 -14.66
C HIS A 353 -18.66 -46.49 -14.36
N ASP A 354 -19.28 -47.67 -14.41
CA ASP A 354 -18.62 -48.98 -14.45
C ASP A 354 -19.32 -49.82 -15.52
N ALA A 355 -18.58 -50.18 -16.55
CA ALA A 355 -19.04 -51.00 -17.65
C ALA A 355 -18.07 -52.13 -17.91
N ARG A 356 -18.55 -53.38 -17.96
CA ARG A 356 -17.73 -54.55 -18.14
C ARG A 356 -18.37 -55.54 -19.10
N LEU A 357 -17.52 -56.21 -19.89
CA LEU A 357 -17.89 -57.37 -20.66
C LEU A 357 -17.63 -58.62 -19.86
N GLU A 358 -18.63 -59.46 -19.75
CA GLU A 358 -18.53 -60.81 -19.10
C GLU A 358 -17.92 -61.84 -20.03
N GLY A 359 -16.90 -61.49 -20.75
CA GLY A 359 -16.25 -62.40 -21.70
C GLY A 359 -14.89 -61.85 -22.12
N ASN A 360 -14.07 -62.67 -22.68
CA ASN A 360 -12.69 -62.34 -23.06
C ASN A 360 -12.41 -62.48 -24.56
N TYR A 361 -13.38 -62.24 -25.41
CA TYR A 361 -13.28 -62.41 -26.88
C TYR A 361 -12.91 -63.80 -27.36
N ARG A 362 -12.72 -64.80 -26.48
CA ARG A 362 -12.32 -66.15 -26.84
C ARG A 362 -13.48 -67.08 -27.20
N THR A 363 -14.70 -66.75 -26.70
CA THR A 363 -15.89 -67.53 -26.94
C THR A 363 -16.75 -66.87 -27.97
N SER A 364 -17.39 -67.65 -28.88
CA SER A 364 -18.31 -67.20 -29.89
C SER A 364 -19.70 -66.81 -29.35
N GLN A 365 -19.97 -66.98 -28.00
CA GLN A 365 -21.17 -66.49 -27.36
C GLN A 365 -21.13 -65.01 -27.18
N ALA A 366 -22.25 -64.34 -27.36
CA ALA A 366 -22.39 -62.94 -27.06
C ALA A 366 -21.97 -62.66 -25.61
N ALA A 367 -20.93 -61.89 -25.43
CA ALA A 367 -20.49 -61.51 -24.10
C ALA A 367 -21.61 -60.80 -23.33
N GLY A 368 -21.88 -61.22 -22.12
CA GLY A 368 -22.76 -60.48 -21.22
C GLY A 368 -22.17 -59.07 -21.02
N PHE A 369 -23.04 -58.09 -21.00
CA PHE A 369 -22.66 -56.71 -20.78
C PHE A 369 -23.32 -56.18 -19.50
N ASN A 370 -22.51 -55.71 -18.56
CA ASN A 370 -23.00 -55.11 -17.35
C ASN A 370 -22.58 -53.66 -17.32
N TYR A 371 -23.54 -52.75 -17.19
CA TYR A 371 -23.34 -51.35 -16.98
C TYR A 371 -24.09 -50.87 -15.76
N GLN A 372 -23.41 -50.16 -14.91
CA GLN A 372 -23.99 -49.48 -13.77
C GLN A 372 -23.28 -48.16 -13.52
N ASN A 373 -23.97 -47.21 -12.89
CA ASN A 373 -23.37 -45.96 -12.46
C ASN A 373 -23.84 -45.57 -11.07
N ARG A 374 -23.00 -44.81 -10.41
CA ARG A 374 -23.35 -44.02 -9.22
C ARG A 374 -23.39 -42.58 -9.63
N PHE A 375 -24.37 -41.86 -9.15
CA PHE A 375 -24.48 -40.46 -9.47
C PHE A 375 -24.81 -39.60 -8.27
N CYS A 376 -24.46 -38.29 -8.36
CA CYS A 376 -25.00 -37.27 -7.49
C CYS A 376 -25.82 -36.30 -8.34
N CYS A 377 -26.90 -35.83 -7.79
CA CYS A 377 -27.71 -34.78 -8.43
C CYS A 377 -28.29 -33.83 -7.38
N ILE A 378 -28.74 -32.68 -7.87
CA ILE A 378 -29.47 -31.68 -7.09
C ILE A 378 -30.77 -31.35 -7.83
N PRO A 379 -31.81 -30.86 -7.13
CA PRO A 379 -33.01 -30.34 -7.80
C PRO A 379 -32.63 -29.18 -8.75
N VAL A 380 -33.19 -29.12 -9.95
CA VAL A 380 -32.92 -28.04 -10.91
C VAL A 380 -33.25 -26.65 -10.35
N THR A 381 -34.16 -26.56 -9.40
CA THR A 381 -34.57 -25.34 -8.72
C THR A 381 -33.52 -24.80 -7.75
N LEU A 382 -32.52 -25.62 -7.34
CA LEU A 382 -31.39 -25.20 -6.55
C LEU A 382 -30.31 -24.63 -7.49
N PRO A 383 -30.01 -23.33 -7.44
CA PRO A 383 -28.99 -22.74 -8.29
C PRO A 383 -27.64 -23.42 -8.10
N TYR A 384 -27.06 -23.91 -9.19
CA TYR A 384 -25.72 -24.52 -9.13
C TYR A 384 -24.62 -23.47 -9.34
N ARG A 385 -23.65 -23.46 -8.43
CA ARG A 385 -22.37 -22.73 -8.62
C ARG A 385 -21.20 -23.67 -8.25
N PRO A 386 -20.07 -23.54 -8.97
CA PRO A 386 -18.89 -24.32 -8.64
C PRO A 386 -18.29 -23.88 -7.30
N GLN A 387 -17.78 -24.82 -6.53
CA GLN A 387 -17.05 -24.50 -5.31
C GLN A 387 -15.68 -23.89 -5.63
N ARG A 388 -15.25 -22.91 -4.84
CA ARG A 388 -13.92 -22.29 -4.93
C ARG A 388 -12.87 -23.21 -4.28
N VAL A 389 -12.37 -24.16 -5.03
CA VAL A 389 -11.33 -25.12 -4.58
C VAL A 389 -9.94 -24.77 -5.09
N THR A 390 -9.85 -23.98 -6.14
CA THR A 390 -8.59 -23.58 -6.76
C THR A 390 -8.05 -22.31 -6.08
N ARG A 391 -6.95 -22.45 -5.35
CA ARG A 391 -6.35 -21.31 -4.63
C ARG A 391 -5.77 -20.27 -5.59
N LYS A 392 -6.03 -19.00 -5.34
CA LYS A 392 -5.32 -17.88 -5.97
C LYS A 392 -3.85 -17.90 -5.51
N PRO A 393 -2.88 -17.72 -6.41
CA PRO A 393 -1.48 -17.60 -6.02
C PRO A 393 -1.27 -16.39 -5.08
N ALA A 394 -0.46 -16.57 -4.06
CA ALA A 394 -0.07 -15.49 -3.16
C ALA A 394 1.43 -15.21 -3.30
N ILE A 395 1.80 -13.93 -3.35
CA ILE A 395 3.19 -13.45 -3.38
C ILE A 395 3.58 -13.08 -1.96
N ALA A 396 4.29 -13.98 -1.29
CA ALA A 396 4.64 -13.81 0.12
C ALA A 396 5.80 -12.84 0.40
N GLY A 397 6.53 -12.42 -0.64
CA GLY A 397 7.72 -11.58 -0.50
C GLY A 397 7.65 -10.31 -1.36
N ILE A 398 8.72 -9.51 -1.25
CA ILE A 398 8.91 -8.35 -2.11
C ILE A 398 9.41 -8.78 -3.50
N GLN A 399 9.13 -7.94 -4.49
CA GLN A 399 9.71 -8.03 -5.82
C GLN A 399 10.28 -6.67 -6.22
N THR A 400 11.14 -6.65 -7.24
CA THR A 400 11.51 -5.40 -7.88
C THR A 400 10.89 -5.32 -9.28
N ALA A 401 10.71 -4.10 -9.74
CA ALA A 401 10.16 -3.81 -11.06
C ALA A 401 10.77 -2.51 -11.60
N THR A 402 10.75 -2.33 -12.90
CA THR A 402 11.23 -1.10 -13.54
C THR A 402 10.04 -0.20 -13.85
N VAL A 403 10.12 1.08 -13.47
CA VAL A 403 9.08 2.08 -13.80
C VAL A 403 9.04 2.31 -15.30
N THR A 404 7.83 2.35 -15.86
CA THR A 404 7.58 2.47 -17.28
C THR A 404 6.61 3.61 -17.61
N GLY A 405 6.54 3.98 -18.87
CA GLY A 405 5.63 5.00 -19.36
C GLY A 405 5.74 5.23 -20.86
N PRO A 406 5.09 6.26 -21.41
CA PRO A 406 5.17 6.60 -22.81
C PRO A 406 6.60 6.93 -23.26
N GLN A 407 6.90 6.58 -24.49
CA GLN A 407 8.22 6.86 -25.07
C GLN A 407 8.51 8.37 -25.09
N GLY A 408 9.67 8.77 -24.57
CA GLY A 408 10.13 10.17 -24.54
C GLY A 408 9.69 10.96 -23.31
N GLU A 409 8.89 10.35 -22.41
CA GLU A 409 8.58 10.93 -21.11
C GLU A 409 9.58 10.46 -20.04
N GLU A 410 9.88 11.33 -19.08
CA GLU A 410 10.72 10.99 -17.92
C GLU A 410 9.87 10.67 -16.69
N ILE A 411 8.69 11.29 -16.59
CA ILE A 411 7.74 11.15 -15.49
C ILE A 411 6.39 10.80 -16.09
N PHE A 412 5.80 9.71 -15.61
CA PHE A 412 4.45 9.31 -16.00
C PHE A 412 3.69 8.89 -14.75
N CYS A 413 2.77 9.73 -14.33
CA CYS A 413 1.96 9.49 -13.14
C CYS A 413 0.51 9.94 -13.36
N ASP A 414 -0.40 9.42 -12.53
CA ASP A 414 -1.78 9.88 -12.47
C ASP A 414 -1.98 10.96 -11.38
N LYS A 415 -3.22 11.41 -11.20
CA LYS A 415 -3.58 12.41 -10.17
C LYS A 415 -3.36 11.97 -8.73
N TYR A 416 -3.18 10.70 -8.45
CA TYR A 416 -2.86 10.15 -7.12
C TYR A 416 -1.36 9.94 -6.93
N GLY A 417 -0.54 10.31 -7.91
CA GLY A 417 0.90 10.09 -7.89
C GLY A 417 1.30 8.62 -8.05
N ARG A 418 0.41 7.80 -8.64
CA ARG A 418 0.72 6.43 -8.99
C ARG A 418 1.54 6.37 -10.26
N VAL A 419 2.34 5.31 -10.39
CA VAL A 419 3.16 5.06 -11.57
C VAL A 419 2.90 3.66 -12.11
N LYS A 420 3.42 3.38 -13.30
CA LYS A 420 3.36 2.06 -13.91
C LYS A 420 4.72 1.39 -13.96
N VAL A 421 4.72 0.08 -13.94
CA VAL A 421 5.97 -0.70 -13.89
C VAL A 421 5.95 -1.87 -14.88
N GLN A 422 7.14 -2.37 -15.20
CA GLN A 422 7.33 -3.66 -15.86
C GLN A 422 7.95 -4.62 -14.82
N PHE A 423 7.25 -5.69 -14.48
CA PHE A 423 7.82 -6.76 -13.65
C PHE A 423 8.85 -7.57 -14.42
N HIS A 424 9.92 -8.03 -13.77
CA HIS A 424 10.99 -8.79 -14.41
C HIS A 424 10.55 -10.14 -14.98
N TRP A 425 9.51 -10.74 -14.44
CA TRP A 425 8.92 -11.98 -14.94
C TRP A 425 7.95 -11.80 -16.11
N ASP A 426 7.49 -10.57 -16.35
CA ASP A 426 6.58 -10.31 -17.46
C ASP A 426 7.34 -10.29 -18.78
N ARG A 427 7.08 -11.34 -19.57
CA ARG A 427 7.72 -11.57 -20.88
C ARG A 427 6.96 -10.94 -22.04
N GLU A 428 5.70 -10.54 -21.81
CA GLU A 428 4.80 -10.02 -22.83
C GLU A 428 4.75 -8.49 -22.81
N GLY A 429 5.15 -7.86 -21.69
CA GLY A 429 5.23 -6.42 -21.53
C GLY A 429 6.28 -5.78 -22.43
N LYS A 430 5.99 -4.55 -22.88
CA LYS A 430 6.79 -3.79 -23.86
C LYS A 430 7.58 -2.65 -23.26
N LYS A 431 7.61 -2.53 -21.93
CA LYS A 431 8.20 -1.41 -21.17
C LYS A 431 7.58 -0.06 -21.57
N ASP A 432 6.28 -0.03 -21.73
CA ASP A 432 5.49 1.13 -22.13
C ASP A 432 4.42 1.50 -21.10
N ALA A 433 3.53 2.40 -21.46
CA ALA A 433 2.41 2.84 -20.63
C ALA A 433 1.36 1.73 -20.33
N ASP A 434 1.41 0.62 -21.04
CA ASP A 434 0.47 -0.50 -20.92
C ASP A 434 1.08 -1.71 -20.19
N SER A 435 2.27 -1.57 -19.60
CA SER A 435 2.98 -2.69 -18.96
C SER A 435 2.36 -3.14 -17.64
N SER A 436 1.63 -2.27 -16.92
CA SER A 436 0.90 -2.63 -15.69
C SER A 436 -0.32 -1.75 -15.44
N CYS A 437 -1.06 -2.06 -14.38
CA CYS A 437 -1.98 -1.10 -13.75
C CYS A 437 -1.22 0.10 -13.14
N TRP A 438 -1.94 1.06 -12.61
CA TRP A 438 -1.40 2.14 -11.81
C TRP A 438 -1.07 1.65 -10.40
N LEU A 439 0.20 1.72 -9.98
CA LEU A 439 0.67 1.34 -8.65
C LEU A 439 0.78 2.56 -7.74
N ARG A 440 0.19 2.49 -6.54
CA ARG A 440 0.41 3.49 -5.50
C ARG A 440 1.87 3.45 -5.05
N VAL A 441 2.41 4.63 -4.69
CA VAL A 441 3.77 4.78 -4.20
C VAL A 441 3.71 5.22 -2.74
N ALA A 442 4.25 4.41 -1.84
CA ALA A 442 4.37 4.76 -0.43
C ALA A 442 5.30 5.97 -0.26
N GLN A 443 4.86 6.93 0.55
CA GLN A 443 5.61 8.12 0.91
C GLN A 443 5.97 8.05 2.39
N VAL A 444 7.06 8.66 2.80
CA VAL A 444 7.47 8.70 4.21
C VAL A 444 6.46 9.48 5.08
N TRP A 445 5.67 10.37 4.46
CA TRP A 445 4.62 11.13 5.11
C TRP A 445 3.56 11.54 4.09
N ALA A 446 2.29 11.23 4.35
CA ALA A 446 1.19 11.49 3.42
C ALA A 446 -0.04 11.97 4.17
N GLY A 447 -0.35 13.25 4.09
CA GLY A 447 -1.51 13.89 4.67
C GLY A 447 -2.37 14.60 3.62
N LYS A 448 -3.50 15.17 4.05
CA LYS A 448 -4.40 15.90 3.16
C LYS A 448 -3.78 17.25 2.78
N GLY A 449 -3.15 17.32 1.60
CA GLY A 449 -2.50 18.54 1.10
C GLY A 449 -1.14 18.84 1.73
N TRP A 450 -0.52 17.90 2.45
CA TRP A 450 0.79 18.06 3.05
C TRP A 450 1.52 16.72 3.18
N GLY A 451 2.85 16.76 3.31
CA GLY A 451 3.67 15.56 3.45
C GLY A 451 4.94 15.61 2.61
N ALA A 452 5.62 14.48 2.49
CA ALA A 452 6.76 14.30 1.59
C ALA A 452 6.30 13.58 0.32
N PHE A 453 6.79 14.00 -0.83
CA PHE A 453 6.35 13.45 -2.10
C PHE A 453 7.51 13.28 -3.08
N PHE A 454 7.85 12.03 -3.42
CA PHE A 454 8.92 11.69 -4.34
C PHE A 454 8.43 10.66 -5.36
N TRP A 455 8.46 11.03 -6.65
CA TRP A 455 8.09 10.11 -7.73
C TRP A 455 9.27 9.26 -8.17
N PRO A 456 9.11 7.94 -8.25
CA PRO A 456 10.01 7.15 -9.07
C PRO A 456 9.77 7.50 -10.56
N ARG A 457 10.85 7.78 -11.28
CA ARG A 457 10.81 8.13 -12.70
C ARG A 457 10.92 6.89 -13.58
N ILE A 458 10.55 7.02 -14.85
CA ILE A 458 10.73 5.97 -15.86
C ILE A 458 12.18 5.50 -15.88
N GLY A 459 12.39 4.18 -15.83
CA GLY A 459 13.70 3.54 -15.74
C GLY A 459 14.21 3.30 -14.32
N HIS A 460 13.59 3.89 -13.28
CA HIS A 460 13.96 3.58 -11.90
C HIS A 460 13.52 2.16 -11.51
N GLU A 461 14.32 1.50 -10.70
CA GLU A 461 13.96 0.22 -10.10
C GLU A 461 13.28 0.47 -8.75
N VAL A 462 12.09 -0.12 -8.59
CA VAL A 462 11.25 0.05 -7.41
C VAL A 462 11.01 -1.28 -6.71
N VAL A 463 10.82 -1.22 -5.41
CA VAL A 463 10.45 -2.37 -4.57
C VAL A 463 8.93 -2.41 -4.48
N VAL A 464 8.36 -3.55 -4.84
CA VAL A 464 6.91 -3.80 -4.88
C VAL A 464 6.55 -4.87 -3.87
N VAL A 465 5.53 -4.60 -3.08
CA VAL A 465 4.79 -5.56 -2.25
C VAL A 465 3.39 -5.75 -2.83
N PHE A 466 2.67 -6.72 -2.31
CA PHE A 466 1.33 -7.06 -2.77
C PHE A 466 0.39 -7.08 -1.57
N GLU A 467 -0.72 -6.33 -1.64
CA GLU A 467 -1.70 -6.28 -0.55
C GLU A 467 -2.29 -7.67 -0.34
N GLU A 468 -2.27 -8.19 0.90
CA GLU A 468 -2.65 -9.57 1.24
C GLU A 468 -1.94 -10.65 0.41
N GLY A 469 -0.83 -10.30 -0.24
CA GLY A 469 -0.12 -11.18 -1.18
C GLY A 469 -0.81 -11.35 -2.54
N ASP A 470 -1.86 -10.60 -2.82
CA ASP A 470 -2.62 -10.70 -4.08
C ASP A 470 -1.81 -10.14 -5.27
N PRO A 471 -1.47 -10.96 -6.29
CA PRO A 471 -0.76 -10.50 -7.48
C PRO A 471 -1.45 -9.35 -8.22
N ASP A 472 -2.76 -9.18 -8.04
CA ASP A 472 -3.56 -8.16 -8.71
C ASP A 472 -3.46 -6.80 -7.97
N GLN A 473 -2.87 -6.75 -6.76
CA GLN A 473 -2.82 -5.57 -5.89
C GLN A 473 -1.38 -5.15 -5.54
N PRO A 474 -0.57 -4.73 -6.52
CA PRO A 474 0.80 -4.29 -6.30
C PRO A 474 0.87 -2.89 -5.70
N LEU A 475 1.80 -2.68 -4.75
CA LEU A 475 2.10 -1.41 -4.08
C LEU A 475 3.61 -1.17 -4.05
N ILE A 476 4.07 0.01 -4.45
CA ILE A 476 5.48 0.41 -4.38
C ILE A 476 5.79 0.94 -2.97
N ILE A 477 6.81 0.38 -2.32
CA ILE A 477 7.23 0.78 -0.97
C ILE A 477 8.59 1.48 -0.93
N GLY A 478 9.28 1.60 -2.07
CA GLY A 478 10.56 2.30 -2.16
C GLY A 478 11.24 2.09 -3.50
N SER A 479 12.45 2.66 -3.62
CA SER A 479 13.30 2.50 -4.80
C SER A 479 14.66 1.95 -4.39
N VAL A 480 15.32 1.25 -5.29
CA VAL A 480 16.66 0.70 -5.10
C VAL A 480 17.59 1.15 -6.22
N TYR A 481 18.85 1.36 -5.88
CA TYR A 481 19.88 1.59 -6.89
C TYR A 481 20.26 0.27 -7.58
N ASN A 482 20.67 0.36 -8.82
CA ASN A 482 21.18 -0.74 -9.60
C ASN A 482 22.37 -0.31 -10.49
N ALA A 483 22.89 -1.20 -11.33
CA ALA A 483 24.07 -0.93 -12.16
C ALA A 483 23.84 0.19 -13.22
N GLU A 484 22.60 0.44 -13.64
CA GLU A 484 22.23 1.52 -14.55
C GLU A 484 21.94 2.84 -13.80
N ASN A 485 21.34 2.75 -12.63
CA ASN A 485 20.99 3.85 -11.74
C ASN A 485 21.84 3.76 -10.47
N MET A 486 23.11 4.17 -10.56
CA MET A 486 24.05 4.15 -9.43
C MET A 486 23.81 5.33 -8.47
N PRO A 487 24.15 5.20 -7.18
CA PRO A 487 24.18 6.34 -6.27
C PRO A 487 25.03 7.47 -6.84
N TRP A 488 24.57 8.70 -6.67
CA TRP A 488 25.23 9.89 -7.22
C TRP A 488 26.53 10.29 -6.52
N PHE A 489 26.85 9.68 -5.38
CA PHE A 489 28.17 9.72 -4.76
C PHE A 489 29.05 8.59 -5.32
N GLY A 490 30.31 8.84 -5.55
CA GLY A 490 31.28 7.80 -5.89
C GLY A 490 31.56 6.92 -4.68
N LEU A 491 30.81 5.84 -4.51
CA LEU A 491 31.02 4.87 -3.43
C LEU A 491 32.11 3.85 -3.80
N PRO A 492 32.85 3.30 -2.82
CA PRO A 492 32.77 3.55 -1.37
C PRO A 492 33.57 4.76 -0.86
N ALA A 493 34.23 5.51 -1.74
CA ALA A 493 35.14 6.59 -1.36
C ALA A 493 34.40 7.73 -0.59
N ASN A 494 33.16 8.01 -0.92
CA ASN A 494 32.35 9.09 -0.36
C ASN A 494 31.23 8.57 0.56
N LYS A 495 31.47 7.51 1.30
CA LYS A 495 30.48 6.90 2.20
C LYS A 495 30.00 7.80 3.35
N GLN A 496 30.73 8.86 3.65
CA GLN A 496 30.37 9.88 4.64
C GLN A 496 29.34 10.90 4.12
N LEU A 497 29.00 10.87 2.84
CA LEU A 497 28.01 11.76 2.26
C LEU A 497 26.62 11.14 2.33
N ALA A 498 25.64 11.96 2.69
CA ALA A 498 24.22 11.63 2.66
C ALA A 498 23.41 12.81 2.08
N GLY A 499 22.19 12.60 1.63
CA GLY A 499 21.35 13.70 1.19
C GLY A 499 20.33 13.35 0.13
N PHE A 500 19.68 14.40 -0.37
CA PHE A 500 18.69 14.36 -1.43
C PHE A 500 19.23 15.11 -2.65
N LYS A 501 19.05 14.53 -3.82
CA LYS A 501 19.38 15.17 -5.08
C LYS A 501 18.29 14.88 -6.10
N SER A 502 17.63 15.92 -6.58
CA SER A 502 16.69 15.82 -7.70
C SER A 502 17.42 15.85 -9.06
N ALA A 503 16.67 15.73 -10.14
CA ALA A 503 17.18 15.97 -11.47
C ALA A 503 16.17 16.83 -12.23
N SER A 504 16.62 17.86 -12.92
CA SER A 504 15.75 18.69 -13.75
C SER A 504 15.17 17.84 -14.90
N VAL A 505 13.87 17.99 -15.15
CA VAL A 505 13.21 17.31 -16.27
C VAL A 505 13.83 17.80 -17.59
N ARG A 506 14.19 16.87 -18.48
CA ARG A 506 14.92 17.13 -19.73
C ARG A 506 16.28 17.79 -19.52
N GLY A 507 16.80 17.74 -18.29
CA GLY A 507 18.13 18.24 -17.92
C GLY A 507 19.17 17.11 -17.83
N TRP A 508 20.39 17.49 -17.50
CA TRP A 508 21.46 16.53 -17.20
C TRP A 508 21.51 16.28 -15.69
N ALA A 509 21.03 15.13 -15.26
CA ALA A 509 20.84 14.76 -13.85
C ALA A 509 22.05 15.01 -12.92
N HIS A 510 23.28 15.01 -13.44
CA HIS A 510 24.49 15.29 -12.67
C HIS A 510 24.92 16.75 -12.70
N LYS A 511 24.32 17.59 -13.55
CA LYS A 511 24.62 19.03 -13.67
C LYS A 511 23.44 19.92 -13.29
N ASN A 512 22.19 19.52 -13.64
CA ASN A 512 20.99 20.29 -13.40
C ASN A 512 20.16 19.62 -12.30
N TYR A 513 20.21 20.16 -11.07
CA TYR A 513 19.57 19.52 -9.91
C TYR A 513 19.29 20.50 -8.78
N ASN A 514 18.37 20.16 -7.92
CA ASN A 514 18.25 20.74 -6.59
C ASN A 514 18.68 19.69 -5.56
N GLY A 515 19.32 20.11 -4.48
CA GLY A 515 19.80 19.14 -3.52
C GLY A 515 20.15 19.69 -2.15
N ILE A 516 20.11 18.78 -1.18
CA ILE A 516 20.61 18.98 0.19
C ILE A 516 21.59 17.85 0.46
N VAL A 517 22.83 18.20 0.79
CA VAL A 517 23.92 17.24 1.02
C VAL A 517 24.50 17.46 2.40
N PHE A 518 24.62 16.38 3.14
CA PHE A 518 25.33 16.30 4.41
C PHE A 518 26.70 15.64 4.17
N ASN A 519 27.75 16.25 4.67
CA ASN A 519 29.06 15.61 4.80
C ASN A 519 29.35 15.45 6.29
N ASP A 520 29.40 14.20 6.75
CA ASP A 520 29.58 13.85 8.15
C ASP A 520 31.05 13.44 8.47
N GLU A 521 32.01 13.81 7.62
CA GLU A 521 33.42 13.57 7.90
C GLU A 521 33.90 14.47 9.04
N LYS A 522 34.31 13.88 10.16
CA LYS A 522 34.76 14.57 11.37
C LYS A 522 35.81 15.64 11.07
N GLY A 523 35.51 16.90 11.44
CA GLY A 523 36.38 18.06 11.19
C GLY A 523 36.22 18.67 9.80
N LYS A 524 35.31 18.11 8.98
CA LYS A 524 34.93 18.63 7.66
C LYS A 524 33.42 18.57 7.45
N GLU A 525 32.67 18.52 8.54
CA GLU A 525 31.22 18.50 8.50
C GLU A 525 30.68 19.68 7.69
N HIS A 526 29.76 19.41 6.82
CA HIS A 526 29.22 20.43 5.92
C HIS A 526 27.80 20.10 5.49
N LEU A 527 26.91 21.09 5.60
CA LEU A 527 25.59 21.08 5.00
C LEU A 527 25.57 22.00 3.77
N SER A 528 25.28 21.43 2.61
CA SER A 528 25.13 22.17 1.35
C SER A 528 23.69 22.11 0.86
N ILE A 529 23.12 23.29 0.54
CA ILE A 529 21.83 23.42 -0.14
C ILE A 529 22.11 24.03 -1.51
N HIS A 530 21.71 23.32 -2.55
CA HIS A 530 21.88 23.74 -3.94
C HIS A 530 20.54 23.85 -4.64
N SER A 531 20.32 24.98 -5.28
CA SER A 531 19.17 25.24 -6.15
C SER A 531 19.67 25.50 -7.57
N GLU A 532 19.15 24.79 -8.55
CA GLU A 532 19.52 24.96 -9.96
C GLU A 532 19.13 26.34 -10.52
N HIS A 533 18.03 26.89 -10.05
CA HIS A 533 17.54 28.18 -10.55
C HIS A 533 17.25 29.14 -9.40
N ASN A 534 16.18 28.99 -8.65
CA ASN A 534 15.76 29.89 -7.59
C ASN A 534 15.71 29.18 -6.23
N LEU A 535 16.13 29.87 -5.17
CA LEU A 535 15.98 29.47 -3.78
C LEU A 535 15.13 30.49 -3.04
N SER A 536 14.00 30.06 -2.46
CA SER A 536 13.16 30.88 -1.59
C SER A 536 13.16 30.27 -0.18
N LEU A 537 13.36 31.10 0.83
CA LEU A 537 13.32 30.75 2.24
C LEU A 537 12.35 31.69 2.95
N ASN A 538 11.13 31.22 3.21
CA ASN A 538 10.08 31.95 3.89
C ASN A 538 9.99 31.55 5.35
N SER A 539 9.70 32.49 6.21
CA SER A 539 9.37 32.32 7.61
C SER A 539 8.19 33.22 7.92
N GLU A 540 7.10 32.64 8.42
CA GLU A 540 5.87 33.37 8.74
C GLU A 540 6.08 34.37 9.90
N ASN A 541 7.05 34.13 10.75
CA ASN A 541 7.33 34.94 11.91
C ASN A 541 8.80 35.37 11.90
N ASP A 542 9.70 34.66 12.54
CA ASP A 542 11.08 35.04 12.73
C ASP A 542 12.07 34.18 11.95
N LYS A 543 13.11 34.76 11.39
CA LYS A 543 14.26 34.09 10.81
C LYS A 543 15.53 34.50 11.51
N MET A 544 16.17 33.54 12.20
CA MET A 544 17.45 33.76 12.87
C MET A 544 18.57 33.03 12.12
N VAL A 545 19.70 33.71 11.92
CA VAL A 545 20.91 33.13 11.31
C VAL A 545 22.11 33.44 12.20
N HIS A 546 22.67 32.38 12.80
CA HIS A 546 23.87 32.47 13.61
C HIS A 546 25.05 31.79 12.90
N ALA A 547 26.21 32.44 12.84
CA ALA A 547 27.44 31.86 12.31
C ALA A 547 28.55 32.03 13.32
N GLY A 548 29.09 30.93 13.85
CA GLY A 548 30.09 30.97 14.93
C GLY A 548 31.42 31.64 14.53
N ARG A 549 31.73 31.68 13.24
CA ARG A 549 32.98 32.37 12.76
C ARG A 549 32.70 33.38 11.68
N HIS A 550 32.27 32.96 10.49
CA HIS A 550 32.13 33.85 9.35
C HIS A 550 30.81 33.59 8.62
N LYS A 551 30.08 34.63 8.26
CA LYS A 551 28.98 34.61 7.30
C LYS A 551 29.45 35.28 6.01
N GLY A 552 29.53 34.56 4.90
CA GLY A 552 29.84 35.10 3.58
C GLY A 552 28.60 35.11 2.72
N GLU A 553 28.37 36.21 2.01
CA GLU A 553 27.30 36.35 1.03
C GLU A 553 27.89 36.91 -0.26
N ARG A 554 27.62 36.23 -1.40
CA ARG A 554 28.06 36.67 -2.71
C ARG A 554 26.87 36.76 -3.63
N VAL A 555 26.61 37.99 -4.11
CA VAL A 555 25.49 38.26 -4.99
C VAL A 555 26.04 38.72 -6.34
N GLY A 556 25.56 38.11 -7.43
CA GLY A 556 26.09 38.38 -8.77
C GLY A 556 25.64 39.75 -9.34
N ILE A 557 24.39 40.16 -9.07
CA ILE A 557 23.81 41.38 -9.69
C ILE A 557 23.32 42.37 -8.64
N ALA A 558 22.36 41.94 -7.77
CA ALA A 558 21.80 42.85 -6.76
C ALA A 558 21.42 42.11 -5.48
N ASN A 559 21.61 42.73 -4.33
CA ASN A 559 21.07 42.34 -3.05
C ASN A 559 20.04 43.37 -2.62
N VAL A 560 18.77 42.98 -2.50
CA VAL A 560 17.68 43.85 -2.07
C VAL A 560 17.19 43.41 -0.71
N LEU A 561 17.39 44.28 0.29
CA LEU A 561 16.86 44.09 1.65
C LEU A 561 15.69 45.03 1.86
N THR A 562 14.50 44.46 2.05
CA THR A 562 13.30 45.24 2.37
C THR A 562 12.96 45.02 3.82
N VAL A 563 12.90 46.05 4.64
CA VAL A 563 12.57 45.99 6.08
C VAL A 563 11.41 46.95 6.36
N GLY A 564 10.34 46.42 7.00
CA GLY A 564 9.20 47.20 7.40
C GLY A 564 7.85 46.66 6.87
N ASN A 565 6.74 47.14 7.43
CA ASN A 565 5.41 46.76 6.99
C ASN A 565 5.12 47.32 5.58
N LEU A 566 4.69 46.45 4.69
CA LEU A 566 3.94 46.87 3.51
C LEU A 566 2.68 47.63 3.95
N ILE A 567 2.50 48.81 3.46
CA ILE A 567 1.46 49.81 3.80
C ILE A 567 0.08 49.16 4.09
N PRO A 568 -0.63 49.64 5.11
CA PRO A 568 -2.03 49.21 5.34
C PRO A 568 -2.92 49.75 4.22
N GLY A 569 -3.36 48.93 3.34
CA GLY A 569 -4.25 49.30 2.22
C GLY A 569 -4.68 48.16 1.32
N GLY A 570 -4.17 46.98 1.53
CA GLY A 570 -4.57 45.77 0.79
C GLY A 570 -5.12 44.75 1.76
N GLY A 571 -6.36 44.32 1.55
CA GLY A 571 -7.08 43.41 2.40
C GLY A 571 -6.31 42.14 2.77
N SER A 572 -6.70 41.57 3.92
CA SER A 572 -6.33 40.27 4.40
C SER A 572 -6.80 39.18 3.40
N GLY A 573 -5.98 38.91 2.41
CA GLY A 573 -6.07 37.78 1.55
C GLY A 573 -4.82 36.95 1.76
N GLY A 574 -4.91 35.86 2.49
CA GLY A 574 -3.96 34.77 2.41
C GLY A 574 -3.98 34.28 0.97
N GLY A 575 -3.14 34.88 0.12
CA GLY A 575 -2.93 34.37 -1.21
C GLY A 575 -2.12 33.10 -1.11
N GLU A 576 -2.75 31.98 -1.43
CA GLU A 576 -2.02 30.80 -1.88
C GLU A 576 -1.01 31.26 -2.93
N PHE A 577 0.25 30.94 -2.71
CA PHE A 577 1.25 31.09 -3.77
C PHE A 577 0.86 30.11 -4.89
N ASP A 578 0.32 30.66 -5.95
CA ASP A 578 0.09 29.90 -7.18
C ASP A 578 1.48 29.55 -7.76
N GLU A 579 1.74 28.26 -7.96
CA GLU A 579 3.02 27.74 -8.44
C GLU A 579 3.43 28.22 -9.83
N GLY A 580 2.74 29.22 -10.38
CA GLY A 580 2.95 29.79 -11.71
C GLY A 580 3.53 31.21 -11.77
N ASP A 581 3.63 31.94 -10.67
CA ASP A 581 4.10 33.29 -10.71
C ASP A 581 5.63 33.40 -10.73
N ALA A 582 6.14 33.58 -11.92
CA ALA A 582 7.53 33.94 -12.15
C ALA A 582 7.83 35.33 -11.53
N TRP A 583 8.71 35.39 -10.51
CA TRP A 583 9.41 36.63 -10.22
C TRP A 583 10.04 37.18 -11.51
N PRO A 584 9.97 38.46 -11.86
CA PRO A 584 10.15 39.59 -10.95
C PRO A 584 9.13 40.70 -11.20
N HIS A 585 8.37 41.08 -10.20
CA HIS A 585 7.84 42.45 -10.23
C HIS A 585 8.94 43.45 -9.79
N PRO A 586 9.09 44.57 -10.41
CA PRO A 586 10.00 45.61 -9.92
C PRO A 586 9.56 45.97 -8.48
N PRO A 587 10.51 46.27 -7.58
CA PRO A 587 10.17 46.59 -6.20
C PRO A 587 9.21 47.78 -6.19
N PRO A 588 8.14 47.72 -5.37
CA PRO A 588 7.18 48.80 -5.27
C PRO A 588 7.92 50.07 -4.84
N GLN A 589 7.75 51.14 -5.59
CA GLN A 589 8.35 52.43 -5.24
C GLN A 589 7.71 52.90 -3.92
N GLY A 590 8.53 53.11 -2.89
CA GLY A 590 8.08 53.77 -1.66
C GLY A 590 8.16 53.00 -0.36
N ILE A 591 8.97 51.95 -0.26
CA ILE A 591 9.16 51.25 1.02
C ILE A 591 10.21 52.03 1.85
N VAL A 592 9.77 52.55 2.99
CA VAL A 592 10.65 53.15 3.99
C VAL A 592 10.78 52.16 5.14
N GLY A 593 11.84 51.38 5.16
CA GLY A 593 12.16 50.50 6.29
C GLY A 593 13.30 51.04 7.14
N ILE A 594 13.35 50.69 8.41
CA ILE A 594 14.49 50.97 9.28
C ILE A 594 15.39 49.73 9.29
N ASN A 595 16.59 49.88 8.82
CA ASN A 595 17.65 48.89 8.92
C ASN A 595 18.59 49.27 10.06
N SER A 596 18.65 48.48 11.10
CA SER A 596 19.57 48.67 12.23
C SER A 596 20.60 47.55 12.24
N VAL A 597 21.86 47.88 12.15
CA VAL A 597 22.96 46.91 12.25
C VAL A 597 23.78 47.25 13.47
N VAL A 598 23.90 46.31 14.38
CA VAL A 598 24.80 46.37 15.54
C VAL A 598 25.98 45.44 15.27
N THR A 599 27.18 45.97 15.21
CA THR A 599 28.38 45.20 14.93
C THR A 599 29.40 45.38 16.04
N TYR A 600 29.88 44.26 16.54
CA TYR A 600 30.99 44.20 17.48
C TYR A 600 32.24 43.67 16.73
N GLY A 601 33.35 44.41 16.76
CA GLY A 601 34.57 44.06 16.02
C GLY A 601 34.80 44.91 14.77
N ASP A 602 35.64 44.44 13.83
CA ASP A 602 35.95 45.15 12.63
C ASP A 602 34.84 44.98 11.59
N ASN A 603 34.36 46.11 11.08
CA ASN A 603 33.27 46.11 10.08
C ASN A 603 33.71 46.86 8.84
N PHE A 604 33.43 46.28 7.66
CA PHE A 604 33.57 46.93 6.37
C PHE A 604 32.24 46.96 5.66
N GLN A 605 31.71 48.15 5.39
CA GLN A 605 30.41 48.31 4.74
C GLN A 605 30.43 49.37 3.66
N VAL A 606 29.77 49.08 2.54
CA VAL A 606 29.42 50.05 1.50
C VAL A 606 27.93 50.27 1.53
N ALA A 607 27.47 51.46 1.81
CA ALA A 607 26.06 51.79 1.97
C ALA A 607 25.61 52.93 1.05
N CYS A 608 24.45 52.80 0.48
CA CYS A 608 23.68 53.81 -0.25
C CYS A 608 22.17 53.52 0.01
N PRO A 609 21.31 54.48 0.22
CA PRO A 609 21.45 55.90 0.41
C PRO A 609 21.39 56.42 1.85
N VAL A 610 20.60 55.82 2.77
CA VAL A 610 20.53 56.25 4.18
C VAL A 610 20.69 55.06 5.09
N ASN A 611 21.65 55.10 6.00
CA ASN A 611 21.93 53.97 6.90
C ASN A 611 22.17 54.47 8.32
N HIS A 612 21.56 53.76 9.30
CA HIS A 612 21.84 53.94 10.73
C HIS A 612 22.65 52.75 11.22
N GLN A 613 23.86 53.02 11.70
CA GLN A 613 24.73 51.98 12.19
C GLN A 613 25.31 52.29 13.57
N LEU A 614 25.30 51.35 14.47
CA LEU A 614 26.05 51.41 15.70
C LEU A 614 27.20 50.37 15.61
N ALA A 615 28.45 50.84 15.66
CA ALA A 615 29.60 49.96 15.67
C ALA A 615 30.44 50.21 16.93
N VAL A 616 30.83 49.11 17.56
CA VAL A 616 31.73 49.11 18.71
C VAL A 616 33.00 48.39 18.31
N GLY A 617 34.08 49.10 18.17
CA GLY A 617 35.37 48.61 17.65
C GLY A 617 35.85 49.43 16.43
N ASN A 618 36.71 48.85 15.59
CA ASN A 618 37.19 49.54 14.40
C ASN A 618 36.18 49.42 13.28
N ASN A 619 35.78 50.53 12.69
CA ASN A 619 34.81 50.61 11.62
C ASN A 619 35.41 51.29 10.37
N PHE A 620 35.22 50.64 9.24
CA PHE A 620 35.51 51.23 7.94
C PHE A 620 34.28 51.31 7.08
N GLN A 621 33.83 52.52 6.70
CA GLN A 621 32.62 52.72 5.94
C GLN A 621 32.88 53.61 4.72
N LEU A 622 32.40 53.18 3.55
CA LEU A 622 32.36 54.02 2.33
C LEU A 622 30.92 54.30 2.01
N CYS A 623 30.52 55.59 2.10
CA CYS A 623 29.20 56.06 1.73
C CYS A 623 29.27 56.80 0.39
N ILE A 624 28.53 56.37 -0.61
CA ILE A 624 28.37 57.02 -1.91
C ILE A 624 26.91 57.42 -2.05
N ASN A 625 26.67 58.73 -2.08
CA ASN A 625 25.33 59.28 -2.31
C ASN A 625 25.28 60.03 -3.63
N PRO A 626 24.98 59.41 -4.78
CA PRO A 626 25.01 60.01 -6.08
C PRO A 626 23.83 60.96 -6.37
N PHE A 627 22.77 60.95 -5.57
CA PHE A 627 21.56 61.73 -5.76
C PHE A 627 21.08 62.35 -4.45
N GLY A 628 21.03 63.67 -4.36
CA GLY A 628 20.41 64.35 -3.23
C GLY A 628 18.93 64.07 -3.14
N LEU A 629 18.56 63.21 -2.22
CA LEU A 629 17.14 63.00 -1.87
C LEU A 629 16.70 64.05 -0.89
N ALA A 630 15.68 64.79 -1.28
CA ALA A 630 15.05 65.80 -0.44
C ALA A 630 14.59 65.21 0.88
N ALA A 631 15.02 65.77 1.96
CA ALA A 631 14.61 65.42 3.27
C ALA A 631 13.11 65.66 3.47
N GLY A 632 12.37 64.59 3.71
CA GLY A 632 10.96 64.70 4.03
C GLY A 632 10.45 63.39 4.61
N VAL A 633 10.92 63.01 5.76
CA VAL A 633 10.22 61.94 6.56
C VAL A 633 9.29 62.65 7.53
N PRO A 634 7.97 62.56 7.37
CA PRO A 634 6.99 63.13 8.31
C PRO A 634 7.10 62.48 9.68
N GLY A 635 7.36 63.24 10.71
CA GLY A 635 7.31 62.81 12.11
C GLY A 635 8.64 62.81 12.89
N MET A 636 9.77 63.04 12.25
CA MET A 636 11.05 63.13 12.92
C MET A 636 11.37 64.62 13.29
N GLN A 637 11.37 64.95 14.55
CA GLN A 637 11.89 66.25 15.02
C GLN A 637 13.39 66.22 14.97
N VAL A 638 13.95 66.84 13.96
CA VAL A 638 15.40 67.03 13.79
C VAL A 638 15.79 68.31 14.52
N PRO A 639 16.85 68.34 15.31
CA PRO A 639 17.31 69.57 15.98
C PRO A 639 17.54 70.72 14.93
N GLU A 640 17.24 71.91 15.33
CA GLU A 640 17.19 73.12 14.45
C GLU A 640 18.48 73.34 13.67
N PHE A 641 19.63 72.99 14.22
CA PHE A 641 20.93 73.10 13.51
C PHE A 641 21.10 72.02 12.42
N MET A 642 20.40 70.84 12.49
CA MET A 642 20.41 69.82 11.44
C MET A 642 19.44 70.15 10.31
N GLN A 643 18.37 70.87 10.54
CA GLN A 643 17.46 71.35 9.51
C GLN A 643 18.11 72.23 8.47
N THR A 644 19.11 73.04 8.87
CA THR A 644 19.87 73.87 8.00
C THR A 644 20.75 73.08 7.02
N PHE A 645 21.22 71.90 7.44
CA PHE A 645 22.00 70.99 6.61
C PHE A 645 21.17 70.18 5.65
N LEU A 646 20.02 69.70 6.12
CA LEU A 646 19.13 68.90 5.32
C LEU A 646 18.35 69.73 4.27
N GLY A 647 18.19 70.97 4.47
CA GLY A 647 17.52 71.88 3.55
C GLY A 647 18.31 72.18 2.27
N SER A 648 19.59 71.77 2.16
CA SER A 648 20.44 72.01 0.94
C SER A 648 20.24 70.92 -0.13
N GLY A 649 19.35 69.95 0.03
CA GLY A 649 19.05 68.90 -0.99
C GLY A 649 20.13 67.85 -1.18
N MET A 650 21.10 67.72 -0.28
CA MET A 650 22.13 66.75 -0.28
C MET A 650 21.79 65.64 0.77
N GLY A 651 21.85 64.39 0.41
CA GLY A 651 21.61 63.22 1.35
C GLY A 651 22.64 63.27 2.47
N GLY A 652 22.14 63.00 3.71
CA GLY A 652 22.97 62.99 4.90
C GLY A 652 23.14 61.60 5.43
N ASN A 653 24.30 61.33 6.00
CA ASN A 653 24.60 60.08 6.73
C ASN A 653 24.87 60.45 8.19
N MET A 654 24.29 59.75 9.13
CA MET A 654 24.54 59.92 10.56
C MET A 654 25.11 58.65 11.13
N GLN A 655 26.29 58.75 11.73
CA GLN A 655 26.99 57.64 12.30
C GLN A 655 27.40 57.92 13.74
N PHE A 656 27.21 56.98 14.65
CA PHE A 656 27.78 57.01 15.96
C PHE A 656 28.86 55.93 16.05
N THR A 657 30.07 56.31 16.42
CA THR A 657 31.21 55.39 16.54
C THR A 657 31.83 55.50 17.95
N VAL A 658 32.02 54.40 18.58
CA VAL A 658 32.76 54.27 19.84
C VAL A 658 34.02 53.50 19.53
N GLY A 659 35.19 54.19 19.50
CA GLY A 659 36.44 53.57 19.09
C GLY A 659 37.15 54.35 17.98
N THR A 660 38.06 53.68 17.26
CA THR A 660 38.79 54.31 16.13
C THR A 660 37.99 54.09 14.86
N SER A 661 37.69 55.16 14.12
CA SER A 661 36.98 55.08 12.83
C SER A 661 37.76 55.76 11.70
N ALA A 662 37.63 55.19 10.49
CA ALA A 662 38.05 55.82 9.25
C ALA A 662 36.84 55.91 8.31
N GLN A 663 36.53 57.11 7.83
CA GLN A 663 35.38 57.38 6.99
C GLN A 663 35.79 58.10 5.72
N PHE A 664 35.30 57.65 4.56
CA PHE A 664 35.39 58.37 3.29
C PHE A 664 33.97 58.75 2.85
N THR A 665 33.69 60.02 2.73
CA THR A 665 32.36 60.52 2.36
C THR A 665 32.44 61.37 1.08
N LEU A 666 31.66 61.02 0.09
CA LEU A 666 31.39 61.79 -1.10
C LEU A 666 30.02 62.46 -0.92
N GLY A 667 30.02 63.64 -0.26
CA GLY A 667 28.82 64.36 0.09
C GLY A 667 28.97 65.07 1.43
N GLN A 668 27.87 65.66 1.96
CA GLN A 668 27.90 66.21 3.30
C GLN A 668 27.63 65.14 4.32
N SER A 669 28.45 65.03 5.36
CA SER A 669 28.25 64.10 6.48
C SER A 669 28.33 64.82 7.81
N PHE A 670 27.63 64.35 8.80
CA PHE A 670 27.73 64.74 10.18
C PHE A 670 28.15 63.56 11.04
N GLU A 671 29.27 63.67 11.72
CA GLU A 671 29.83 62.57 12.55
C GLU A 671 30.02 63.08 13.98
N ILE A 672 29.56 62.23 14.94
CA ILE A 672 29.91 62.39 16.35
C ILE A 672 30.80 61.20 16.73
N SER A 673 32.06 61.43 16.99
CA SER A 673 33.00 60.43 17.45
C SER A 673 33.26 60.61 18.94
N ILE A 674 33.01 59.53 19.69
CA ILE A 674 33.32 59.47 21.13
C ILE A 674 34.42 58.42 21.30
N GLY A 675 35.66 58.89 21.44
CA GLY A 675 36.84 58.01 21.64
C GLY A 675 37.59 58.35 22.92
N PRO A 676 38.40 57.42 23.42
CA PRO A 676 39.22 57.70 24.55
C PRO A 676 40.26 58.81 24.16
N PRO A 677 40.54 59.86 24.94
CA PRO A 677 40.18 60.11 26.37
C PRO A 677 39.09 61.17 26.60
N LYS A 678 38.13 61.34 25.77
CA LYS A 678 37.11 62.38 25.85
C LYS A 678 35.69 61.88 26.21
N ILE A 679 35.57 60.93 27.05
CA ILE A 679 34.28 60.69 27.72
C ILE A 679 34.30 61.49 29.03
N GLU A 680 33.96 62.72 28.98
CA GLU A 680 33.44 63.41 30.13
C GLU A 680 31.93 63.20 30.18
N ILE A 681 31.52 62.11 30.78
CA ILE A 681 30.15 61.90 31.16
C ILE A 681 29.98 62.58 32.51
N HIS A 682 29.45 63.78 32.53
CA HIS A 682 29.13 64.50 33.75
C HIS A 682 27.87 64.06 34.48
N GLN A 683 27.48 62.81 34.40
CA GLN A 683 26.52 62.23 35.31
C GLN A 683 26.95 60.78 35.58
N GLY A 684 27.31 60.56 36.81
CA GLY A 684 27.81 59.39 37.43
C GLY A 684 27.45 58.11 36.74
N TYR A 685 28.36 57.61 35.97
CA TYR A 685 28.36 56.21 35.64
C TYR A 685 28.73 55.44 36.89
N ASP A 686 27.72 54.89 37.57
CA ASP A 686 27.96 53.99 38.67
C ASP A 686 28.52 52.69 38.07
N ALA A 687 29.83 52.48 38.26
CA ALA A 687 30.54 51.30 37.79
C ALA A 687 29.98 50.01 38.39
N HIS A 688 29.18 50.13 39.47
CA HIS A 688 28.51 49.02 40.13
C HIS A 688 27.06 48.74 39.58
N ALA A 689 26.53 49.64 38.77
CA ALA A 689 25.17 49.47 38.23
C ALA A 689 24.95 48.17 37.47
N PRO A 690 25.88 47.68 36.67
CA PRO A 690 25.77 46.37 36.06
C PRO A 690 25.77 45.22 37.06
N VAL A 691 26.58 45.31 38.08
CA VAL A 691 26.66 44.29 39.18
C VAL A 691 25.40 44.28 40.01
N ASN A 692 24.91 45.47 40.38
CA ASN A 692 23.65 45.56 41.11
C ASN A 692 22.46 45.06 40.28
N ALA A 693 22.46 45.26 38.99
CA ALA A 693 21.45 44.74 38.10
C ALA A 693 21.55 43.18 38.01
N LEU A 694 22.77 42.65 37.94
CA LEU A 694 23.01 41.20 37.94
C LEU A 694 22.58 40.56 39.26
N CYS A 695 22.96 41.14 40.41
CA CYS A 695 22.53 40.67 41.71
C CYS A 695 21.00 40.70 41.85
N GLY A 696 20.34 41.73 41.30
CA GLY A 696 18.88 41.79 41.28
C GLY A 696 18.22 40.66 40.44
N ILE A 697 18.83 40.35 39.26
CA ILE A 697 18.40 39.25 38.43
C ILE A 697 18.58 37.91 39.15
N LEU A 698 19.74 37.63 39.72
CA LEU A 698 20.05 36.43 40.45
C LEU A 698 19.12 36.23 41.68
N ALA A 699 18.83 37.30 42.41
CA ALA A 699 17.88 37.25 43.52
C ALA A 699 16.44 36.93 42.99
N GLY A 700 16.05 37.50 41.87
CA GLY A 700 14.79 37.19 41.20
C GLY A 700 14.68 35.72 40.78
N ILE A 701 15.74 35.15 40.26
CA ILE A 701 15.85 33.74 39.92
C ILE A 701 15.67 32.84 41.13
N ALA A 702 16.37 33.15 42.23
CA ALA A 702 16.27 32.38 43.45
C ALA A 702 14.83 32.39 44.01
N VAL A 703 14.16 33.54 44.00
CA VAL A 703 12.75 33.66 44.43
C VAL A 703 11.83 32.84 43.55
N LEU A 704 11.99 32.88 42.20
CA LEU A 704 11.20 32.07 41.28
C LEU A 704 11.40 30.56 41.52
N TYR A 705 12.63 30.14 41.79
CA TYR A 705 12.94 28.75 42.11
C TYR A 705 12.26 28.30 43.40
N VAL A 706 12.34 29.09 44.46
CA VAL A 706 11.69 28.79 45.77
C VAL A 706 10.17 28.72 45.60
N VAL A 707 9.57 29.65 44.87
CA VAL A 707 8.13 29.65 44.60
C VAL A 707 7.73 28.43 43.78
N GLY A 708 8.51 28.06 42.74
CA GLY A 708 8.25 26.87 41.94
C GLY A 708 8.35 25.59 42.76
N TYR A 709 9.37 25.49 43.61
CA TYR A 709 9.55 24.33 44.50
C TYR A 709 8.43 24.21 45.57
N ALA A 710 7.92 25.34 46.09
CA ALA A 710 6.80 25.36 47.00
C ALA A 710 5.46 25.01 46.36
N LEU A 711 5.25 25.34 45.12
CA LEU A 711 4.01 25.03 44.39
C LEU A 711 3.83 23.52 44.07
N ILE A 712 4.92 22.81 43.79
CA ILE A 712 4.85 21.39 43.46
C ILE A 712 4.28 20.52 44.60
N PRO A 713 4.70 20.64 45.83
CA PRO A 713 4.09 19.91 46.94
C PRO A 713 2.63 20.23 47.17
N THR A 714 2.23 21.49 46.93
CA THR A 714 0.84 21.92 47.04
C THR A 714 -0.06 21.28 46.01
N TYR A 715 0.45 21.11 44.79
CA TYR A 715 -0.25 20.40 43.72
C TYR A 715 -0.36 18.90 44.01
N SER A 716 0.71 18.28 44.50
CA SER A 716 0.74 16.84 44.77
C SER A 716 -0.06 16.43 46.00
N SER A 717 -0.35 17.38 46.92
CA SER A 717 -1.23 17.14 48.06
C SER A 717 -2.74 17.18 47.74
N ASN A 718 -3.11 17.54 46.52
CA ASN A 718 -4.50 17.50 46.08
C ASN A 718 -4.84 16.09 45.52
N PRO A 719 -5.76 15.35 46.19
CA PRO A 719 -6.08 13.97 45.79
C PRO A 719 -6.58 13.84 44.35
N SER A 720 -7.16 14.88 43.78
CA SER A 720 -7.62 14.92 42.38
C SER A 720 -6.45 15.08 41.42
N ALA A 721 -5.44 15.86 41.80
CA ALA A 721 -4.23 16.05 40.99
C ALA A 721 -3.34 14.80 41.02
N ASP A 722 -3.15 14.17 42.18
CA ASP A 722 -2.41 12.93 42.31
C ASP A 722 -3.02 11.80 41.49
N LYS A 723 -4.35 11.70 41.48
CA LYS A 723 -5.06 10.71 40.69
C LYS A 723 -4.89 10.96 39.18
N ALA A 724 -4.93 12.20 38.74
CA ALA A 724 -4.71 12.59 37.36
C ALA A 724 -3.26 12.34 36.92
N VAL A 725 -2.28 12.65 37.76
CA VAL A 725 -0.85 12.39 37.51
C VAL A 725 -0.58 10.89 37.40
N ASN A 726 -1.08 10.09 38.36
CA ASN A 726 -0.89 8.64 38.32
C ASN A 726 -1.58 7.99 37.13
N GLN A 727 -2.81 8.38 36.84
CA GLN A 727 -3.58 7.86 35.71
C GLN A 727 -2.95 8.24 34.37
N HIS A 728 -2.37 9.44 34.27
CA HIS A 728 -1.66 9.87 33.07
C HIS A 728 -0.34 9.11 32.85
N ASN A 729 0.41 8.91 33.96
CA ASN A 729 1.64 8.11 33.90
C ASN A 729 1.40 6.64 33.55
N GLU A 730 0.28 6.06 33.95
CA GLU A 730 -0.12 4.70 33.62
C GLU A 730 -0.60 4.55 32.18
N GLN A 731 -1.34 5.54 31.65
CA GLN A 731 -1.96 5.48 30.34
C GLN A 731 -1.02 5.89 29.20
N ALA A 732 -0.14 6.87 29.41
CA ALA A 732 0.62 7.47 28.32
C ALA A 732 2.10 7.08 28.28
N GLY A 733 2.68 6.58 29.37
CA GLY A 733 4.13 6.42 29.49
C GLY A 733 4.93 7.73 29.31
N ASP A 734 4.22 8.84 29.19
CA ASP A 734 4.75 10.18 28.90
C ASP A 734 4.44 11.11 30.10
N ARG A 735 5.46 11.50 30.77
CA ARG A 735 5.40 12.11 32.08
C ARG A 735 5.37 13.65 32.05
N ASP A 736 5.62 14.23 30.89
CA ASP A 736 5.79 15.67 30.73
C ASP A 736 4.47 16.42 30.58
N ARG A 737 3.35 15.71 30.50
CA ARG A 737 2.03 16.30 30.23
C ARG A 737 1.12 16.41 31.46
N THR A 738 1.62 16.17 32.66
CA THR A 738 0.85 16.37 33.85
C THR A 738 0.85 17.84 34.25
N VAL A 739 -0.18 18.30 34.95
CA VAL A 739 -0.25 19.69 35.42
C VAL A 739 0.96 20.03 36.27
N THR A 740 1.47 19.09 37.07
CA THR A 740 2.65 19.25 37.90
C THR A 740 3.93 19.42 37.09
N SER A 741 4.15 18.57 36.06
CA SER A 741 5.32 18.69 35.18
C SER A 741 5.29 19.96 34.38
N LEU A 742 4.12 20.38 33.86
CA LEU A 742 3.96 21.65 33.13
C LEU A 742 4.27 22.86 34.01
N ALA A 743 3.79 22.91 35.27
CA ALA A 743 4.08 24.00 36.17
C ALA A 743 5.58 24.08 36.50
N TYR A 744 6.21 22.92 36.67
CA TYR A 744 7.64 22.83 36.90
C TYR A 744 8.47 23.27 35.69
N GLN A 745 8.07 22.85 34.52
CA GLN A 745 8.70 23.23 33.25
C GLN A 745 8.63 24.73 33.00
N LEU A 746 7.49 25.38 33.25
CA LEU A 746 7.35 26.82 33.13
C LEU A 746 8.28 27.60 34.09
N VAL A 747 8.47 27.08 35.33
CA VAL A 747 9.42 27.68 36.27
C VAL A 747 10.86 27.52 35.76
N VAL A 748 11.21 26.34 35.27
CA VAL A 748 12.56 26.09 34.73
C VAL A 748 12.84 26.95 33.52
N ASP A 749 11.88 27.09 32.59
CA ASP A 749 12.04 27.93 31.39
C ASP A 749 12.21 29.42 31.76
N ALA A 750 11.50 29.90 32.77
CA ALA A 750 11.66 31.24 33.28
C ALA A 750 13.04 31.48 33.93
N LEU A 751 13.51 30.51 34.68
CA LEU A 751 14.84 30.51 35.29
C LEU A 751 15.95 30.49 34.20
N LEU A 752 15.76 29.64 33.18
CA LEU A 752 16.66 29.54 32.05
C LEU A 752 16.82 30.86 31.32
N THR A 753 15.72 31.53 31.01
CA THR A 753 15.72 32.85 30.37
C THR A 753 16.44 33.88 31.21
N ALA A 754 16.24 33.86 32.51
CA ALA A 754 16.88 34.82 33.42
C ALA A 754 18.39 34.56 33.55
N ILE A 755 18.84 33.31 33.56
CA ILE A 755 20.25 32.92 33.58
C ILE A 755 20.94 33.35 32.31
N LEU A 756 20.37 33.06 31.13
CA LEU A 756 20.92 33.48 29.83
C LEU A 756 21.08 35.03 29.77
N THR A 757 20.12 35.74 30.34
CA THR A 757 20.20 37.21 30.42
C THR A 757 21.33 37.65 31.36
N ALA A 758 21.54 36.97 32.48
CA ALA A 758 22.63 37.19 33.41
C ALA A 758 24.01 36.88 32.80
N GLU A 759 24.16 35.75 32.09
CA GLU A 759 25.36 35.36 31.37
C GLU A 759 25.74 36.43 30.30
N CYS A 760 24.78 36.88 29.51
CA CYS A 760 24.99 37.98 28.58
C CYS A 760 25.44 39.27 29.25
N ALA A 761 25.01 39.54 30.45
CA ALA A 761 25.42 40.69 31.23
C ALA A 761 26.82 40.49 31.85
N LEU A 762 27.17 39.28 32.22
CA LEU A 762 28.50 38.93 32.78
C LEU A 762 29.59 39.00 31.74
N ASP A 763 29.33 38.55 30.50
CA ASP A 763 30.29 38.58 29.37
C ASP A 763 30.73 40.04 29.03
N HIS A 764 29.99 41.02 29.51
CA HIS A 764 30.28 42.43 29.19
C HIS A 764 30.95 43.17 30.34
N VAL A 765 31.30 42.47 31.42
CA VAL A 765 31.88 43.11 32.63
C VAL A 765 33.23 42.46 32.96
N ASP A 766 34.31 42.96 32.36
CA ASP A 766 35.69 42.43 32.49
C ASP A 766 36.23 42.34 33.92
N TRP A 767 35.56 42.87 34.95
CA TRP A 767 35.99 42.83 36.31
C TRP A 767 35.35 41.74 37.17
N LEU A 768 34.29 41.08 36.71
CA LEU A 768 33.79 39.88 37.30
C LEU A 768 34.76 38.72 36.94
N GLY A 769 35.77 38.58 37.81
CA GLY A 769 36.86 37.67 37.50
C GLY A 769 36.41 36.22 37.27
N ASP A 770 37.25 35.49 36.56
CA ASP A 770 37.25 34.08 36.20
C ASP A 770 36.77 33.15 37.34
N ASP A 771 36.91 33.57 38.60
CA ASP A 771 36.58 32.79 39.78
C ASP A 771 35.07 32.71 40.06
N MET A 772 34.30 33.73 39.73
CA MET A 772 32.84 33.74 39.89
C MET A 772 32.16 32.89 38.79
N LEU A 773 32.62 32.96 37.59
CA LEU A 773 32.15 32.09 36.48
C LEU A 773 32.45 30.62 36.80
N LYS A 774 33.66 30.32 37.36
CA LYS A 774 34.00 28.95 37.74
C LYS A 774 33.17 28.43 38.92
N ARG A 775 32.65 29.30 39.78
CA ARG A 775 31.75 28.91 40.87
C ARG A 775 30.36 28.61 40.34
N LEU A 776 29.85 29.40 39.40
CA LEU A 776 28.58 29.15 38.74
C LEU A 776 28.58 27.80 38.00
N PHE A 777 29.60 27.52 37.22
CA PHE A 777 29.74 26.22 36.51
C PHE A 777 29.94 25.05 37.49
N LYS A 778 30.62 25.25 38.62
CA LYS A 778 30.81 24.20 39.64
C LYS A 778 29.52 23.89 40.37
N ALA A 779 28.67 24.89 40.60
CA ALA A 779 27.38 24.73 41.20
C ALA A 779 26.39 23.97 40.29
N ASP A 780 26.44 24.21 39.00
CA ASP A 780 25.66 23.45 37.99
C ASP A 780 25.87 21.93 38.14
N VAL A 781 27.13 21.50 38.22
CA VAL A 781 27.45 20.06 38.40
C VAL A 781 26.98 19.53 39.74
N SER A 782 27.05 20.34 40.79
CA SER A 782 26.67 19.91 42.15
C SER A 782 25.16 19.65 42.25
N ILE A 783 24.32 20.48 41.61
CA ILE A 783 22.88 20.29 41.63
C ILE A 783 22.43 19.15 40.74
N TYR A 784 23.09 18.96 39.59
CA TYR A 784 22.83 17.77 38.79
C TYR A 784 23.06 16.48 39.63
N GLN A 785 24.11 16.43 40.41
CA GLN A 785 24.39 15.30 41.32
C GLN A 785 23.31 15.19 42.42
N LEU A 786 22.81 16.30 42.95
CA LEU A 786 21.76 16.32 43.97
C LEU A 786 20.44 15.73 43.45
N TYR A 787 19.99 16.12 42.24
CA TYR A 787 18.76 15.61 41.64
C TYR A 787 18.92 14.18 41.09
N ALA A 788 20.11 13.75 40.74
CA ALA A 788 20.40 12.39 40.33
C ALA A 788 20.61 11.44 41.53
N ALA A 789 20.80 11.96 42.73
CA ALA A 789 21.07 11.17 43.94
C ALA A 789 19.79 10.54 44.53
N PRO A 790 19.83 9.27 44.93
CA PRO A 790 18.66 8.61 45.55
C PRO A 790 18.18 9.23 46.86
N SER A 791 19.02 10.10 47.48
CA SER A 791 18.75 10.76 48.76
C SER A 791 17.86 12.00 48.66
N VAL A 792 17.65 12.54 47.46
CA VAL A 792 16.73 13.67 47.23
C VAL A 792 15.29 13.19 47.35
N LYS A 793 14.58 13.66 48.37
CA LYS A 793 13.16 13.35 48.50
C LYS A 793 12.39 14.05 47.40
N ALA A 794 11.78 13.27 46.50
CA ALA A 794 10.82 13.82 45.55
C ALA A 794 9.66 14.52 46.28
N PRO A 795 9.10 15.58 45.71
CA PRO A 795 7.87 16.17 46.19
C PRO A 795 6.78 15.13 46.38
N VAL A 796 5.91 15.35 47.36
CA VAL A 796 4.82 14.39 47.66
C VAL A 796 3.97 14.15 46.43
N GLY A 797 3.71 12.87 46.10
CA GLY A 797 2.91 12.47 44.95
C GLY A 797 3.72 12.24 43.63
N VAL A 798 5.04 12.48 43.63
CA VAL A 798 5.90 12.23 42.48
C VAL A 798 6.78 11.02 42.72
N THR A 799 6.77 10.05 41.86
CA THR A 799 7.61 8.85 42.00
C THR A 799 9.09 9.15 41.67
N PRO A 800 10.06 8.45 42.28
CA PRO A 800 11.48 8.64 41.95
C PRO A 800 11.80 8.48 40.46
N GLY A 801 11.10 7.59 39.78
CA GLY A 801 11.23 7.41 38.33
C GLY A 801 10.75 8.60 37.51
N TRP A 802 9.82 9.36 38.02
CA TRP A 802 9.36 10.60 37.40
C TRP A 802 10.48 11.65 37.39
N TRP A 803 11.15 11.84 38.52
CA TRP A 803 12.28 12.76 38.64
C TRP A 803 13.44 12.40 37.70
N GLN A 804 13.82 11.14 37.67
CA GLN A 804 14.90 10.68 36.78
C GLN A 804 14.62 10.96 35.31
N ASN A 805 13.40 10.71 34.86
CA ASN A 805 13.04 10.95 33.50
C ASN A 805 12.80 12.43 33.18
N TRP A 806 12.27 13.17 34.15
CA TRP A 806 12.03 14.59 33.98
C TRP A 806 13.35 15.37 33.98
N GLY A 807 14.28 15.04 34.90
CA GLY A 807 15.62 15.61 34.94
C GLY A 807 16.40 15.38 33.62
N ALA A 808 16.25 14.20 33.00
CA ALA A 808 16.88 13.94 31.71
C ALA A 808 16.29 14.74 30.51
N LEU A 809 15.04 15.15 30.61
CA LEU A 809 14.33 15.83 29.51
C LEU A 809 14.19 17.34 29.70
N SER A 810 14.00 17.78 30.96
CA SER A 810 13.55 19.15 31.24
C SER A 810 14.57 20.01 32.00
N PHE A 811 15.49 19.41 32.72
CA PHE A 811 16.49 20.16 33.47
C PHE A 811 17.77 20.39 32.74
N GLY A 812 18.07 19.90 31.65
CA GLY A 812 19.31 20.17 31.00
C GLY A 812 20.36 20.92 31.85
N SER A 813 21.48 21.22 31.37
CA SER A 813 22.54 21.94 32.14
C SER A 813 22.05 23.26 32.76
N LEU A 814 21.09 23.91 32.17
CA LEU A 814 20.63 25.24 32.61
C LEU A 814 19.62 25.19 33.77
N GLY A 815 18.77 24.18 33.89
CA GLY A 815 17.92 24.00 35.06
C GLY A 815 18.74 23.65 36.28
N VAL A 816 19.82 22.91 36.08
CA VAL A 816 20.80 22.58 37.11
C VAL A 816 21.60 23.82 37.52
N LEU A 817 21.95 24.70 36.58
CA LEU A 817 22.64 25.96 36.87
C LEU A 817 21.78 26.90 37.75
N ALA A 818 20.47 26.96 37.45
CA ALA A 818 19.53 27.77 38.26
C ALA A 818 19.45 27.32 39.72
N ALA A 819 19.45 26.01 39.93
CA ALA A 819 19.45 25.48 41.30
C ALA A 819 20.81 25.70 42.01
N ALA A 820 21.92 25.74 41.27
CA ALA A 820 23.24 26.05 41.79
C ALA A 820 23.38 27.48 42.26
N GLU A 821 22.77 28.43 41.55
CA GLU A 821 22.75 29.81 42.01
C GLU A 821 21.94 29.98 43.30
N ALA A 822 20.87 29.22 43.47
CA ALA A 822 20.13 29.20 44.70
C ALA A 822 21.00 28.69 45.90
N GLU A 823 21.88 27.72 45.63
CA GLU A 823 22.83 27.22 46.63
C GLU A 823 23.89 28.28 47.02
N ILE A 824 24.32 29.11 46.07
CA ILE A 824 25.27 30.18 46.32
C ILE A 824 24.62 31.33 47.14
N LEU A 825 23.37 31.66 46.83
CA LEU A 825 22.66 32.76 47.45
C LEU A 825 21.99 32.36 48.78
N ILE A 826 21.67 31.10 48.99
CA ILE A 826 20.98 30.57 50.16
C ILE A 826 21.60 29.23 50.56
N PRO A 827 22.79 29.26 51.24
CA PRO A 827 23.53 28.04 51.59
C PRO A 827 22.74 27.03 52.43
N ASP A 828 21.77 27.51 53.23
CA ASP A 828 20.98 26.67 54.14
C ASP A 828 19.88 25.86 53.47
N LEU A 829 19.62 26.10 52.17
CA LEU A 829 18.64 25.32 51.40
C LEU A 829 19.17 24.05 50.81
N ALA A 830 20.49 23.90 50.73
CA ALA A 830 21.17 22.74 50.15
C ALA A 830 21.32 21.59 51.15
N GLU A 831 21.20 21.85 52.44
CA GLU A 831 21.31 20.83 53.52
C GLU A 831 19.94 20.30 54.02
N GLY A 832 18.84 20.74 53.45
CA GLY A 832 17.49 20.31 53.80
C GLY A 832 16.87 19.40 52.67
#